data_69df583b9f978a775f97871906dd0637
#
_entry.id   69df583b9f978a775f97871906dd0637
#
_cell.length_a   1.000
_cell.length_b   1.000
_cell.length_c   1.000
_cell.angle_alpha   90.00
_cell.angle_beta   90.00
_cell.angle_gamma   90.00
#
_symmetry.space_group_name_H-M   'P 1'
#
loop_
_entity.id
_entity.type
_entity.pdbx_description
1 polymer ?
#
loop_
_entity_poly.entity_id
_entity_poly.type
_entity_poly.pdbx_seq_one_letter_code
_entity_poly.pdbx_strand_id
1 'polypeptide(L)'
;MTIAGAQAQILPADSTADDEVATHAAAGVKKFNLDEVVVTATRTPKRLMQTPVITQVITAAQIEDRGLTDIRNLLTQEIPGLAFNEVGFGTSINLQGLGGKHILFLIDGERMAGETGNNVDYHRLDPNNVERIEIVQGASSALYGSQAMGGVINIITKRPKGPFSVSASIKAAPLYERNYTKVDADDAQRYFKRSVDRPNLNADVRIGGRWKRWTAQTTYSHKSADAYRLFDRDSVVKYFPKYDITVRERRVETPTQVSGYTTHQVTQTLGYTPSDQLSIGAKGTWYTMNKHDLTPDNAYEHNTDLSGSLTADYRVGTNASLQVSLYSDTYNRFTAFEQLDQRNLIYRNRMTQPRLMFTLDRWHRQTINVGAESLYESLYTDKFVSGSYETRRQSAYSLFVQDDWTVTPHLSLVGGVRVDYHNAYGTNVAPKVAAVWRLFPLTLRFNYAAGYRSPNLKELYMNWDHLGMFMIYGNENLKPERNHYLSLSAEFVSEYVYAMATGYVNFFSDKIEGLWTNNQKELHYRNVSSATLSGAYANVRINPGVRNLFLHLSANCLFPSRTDGVQLTAYSRLSGNVRAEYAFTLGRQHFTLNLGGSLFGGKRYDVLGRVEVGGKEVEAYYESRSPAYSLWNATVAWRPMRQLRVTLGVDNLFDYHAGIINFNTYTGPGRSVFGALHFSI
;
A
#
# COMPACT_ATOMS: atom_id res chain seq x y z
N MET A 1 21.51 -11.17 -21.23
CA MET A 1 20.43 -10.60 -22.02
C MET A 1 19.27 -10.33 -21.09
N THR A 2 18.79 -9.17 -21.08
CA THR A 2 18.00 -8.49 -20.06
C THR A 2 16.55 -8.93 -20.08
N ILE A 3 15.96 -9.34 -18.97
CA ILE A 3 14.51 -9.24 -18.75
C ILE A 3 14.04 -7.76 -18.82
N ALA A 4 14.96 -6.81 -18.79
CA ALA A 4 14.72 -5.40 -19.09
C ALA A 4 14.85 -5.05 -20.58
N GLY A 5 15.07 -6.00 -21.47
CA GLY A 5 15.27 -5.79 -22.89
C GLY A 5 14.20 -6.43 -23.80
N ALA A 6 12.98 -6.63 -23.29
CA ALA A 6 11.85 -6.58 -24.21
C ALA A 6 11.63 -5.11 -24.60
N GLN A 7 12.53 -4.55 -25.40
CA GLN A 7 12.16 -3.48 -26.30
C GLN A 7 10.99 -4.02 -27.09
N ALA A 8 9.77 -3.55 -26.77
CA ALA A 8 8.65 -3.73 -27.64
C ALA A 8 9.05 -3.14 -28.99
N GLN A 9 9.38 -4.01 -29.95
CA GLN A 9 9.51 -3.60 -31.35
C GLN A 9 8.22 -2.88 -31.71
N ILE A 10 8.35 -1.64 -32.08
CA ILE A 10 7.30 -0.83 -32.66
C ILE A 10 6.80 -1.62 -33.88
N LEU A 11 5.54 -2.04 -33.86
CA LEU A 11 4.86 -2.47 -35.06
C LEU A 11 4.92 -1.31 -36.03
N PRO A 12 5.29 -1.50 -37.33
CA PRO A 12 5.27 -0.44 -38.30
C PRO A 12 3.84 0.10 -38.40
N ALA A 13 3.73 1.42 -38.28
CA ALA A 13 2.49 2.14 -38.55
C ALA A 13 2.21 2.05 -40.05
N ASP A 14 1.07 1.49 -40.40
CA ASP A 14 0.55 1.59 -41.75
C ASP A 14 -0.38 2.80 -41.78
N SER A 15 -0.05 3.73 -42.70
CA SER A 15 -0.87 4.78 -43.29
C SER A 15 -0.90 6.22 -42.73
N THR A 16 -0.67 7.07 -43.64
CA THR A 16 -0.37 8.48 -43.84
C THR A 16 -1.42 9.56 -43.49
N ALA A 17 -2.48 9.28 -42.80
CA ALA A 17 -3.43 10.31 -42.29
C ALA A 17 -3.41 10.47 -40.75
N ASP A 18 -2.76 9.54 -40.05
CA ASP A 18 -2.64 9.54 -38.58
C ASP A 18 -1.35 10.17 -38.03
N ASP A 19 -0.44 10.59 -38.93
CA ASP A 19 0.93 10.98 -38.52
C ASP A 19 1.01 12.31 -37.77
N GLU A 20 0.20 13.30 -38.07
CA GLU A 20 0.20 14.59 -37.32
C GLU A 20 -0.48 14.43 -35.95
N VAL A 21 -1.58 13.72 -35.90
CA VAL A 21 -2.29 13.41 -34.64
C VAL A 21 -1.42 12.47 -33.80
N ALA A 22 -0.74 11.51 -34.41
CA ALA A 22 0.20 10.61 -33.74
C ALA A 22 1.43 11.35 -33.19
N THR A 23 1.91 12.41 -33.84
CA THR A 23 3.12 13.16 -33.43
C THR A 23 2.86 14.01 -32.20
N HIS A 24 1.73 14.72 -32.13
CA HIS A 24 1.34 15.49 -30.94
C HIS A 24 1.01 14.60 -29.74
N ALA A 25 0.47 13.43 -30.00
CA ALA A 25 0.22 12.43 -28.98
C ALA A 25 1.48 11.77 -28.43
N ALA A 26 2.40 11.41 -29.32
CA ALA A 26 3.66 10.81 -28.91
C ALA A 26 4.44 11.75 -27.98
N ALA A 27 4.39 13.06 -28.23
CA ALA A 27 4.98 14.08 -27.37
C ALA A 27 4.32 14.10 -25.96
N GLY A 28 2.98 14.08 -25.89
CA GLY A 28 2.23 14.07 -24.63
C GLY A 28 2.43 12.74 -23.85
N VAL A 29 2.38 11.61 -24.55
CA VAL A 29 2.61 10.28 -23.94
C VAL A 29 3.97 10.19 -23.27
N LYS A 30 5.03 10.63 -23.95
CA LYS A 30 6.39 10.65 -23.41
C LYS A 30 6.55 11.67 -22.27
N LYS A 31 5.93 12.84 -22.39
CA LYS A 31 6.00 13.92 -21.41
C LYS A 31 5.34 13.54 -20.08
N PHE A 32 4.29 12.74 -20.12
CA PHE A 32 3.58 12.25 -18.94
C PHE A 32 3.93 10.82 -18.54
N ASN A 33 4.98 10.22 -19.13
CA ASN A 33 5.45 8.86 -18.85
C ASN A 33 4.37 7.77 -19.02
N LEU A 34 3.52 7.89 -20.02
CA LEU A 34 2.46 6.93 -20.30
C LEU A 34 2.94 5.73 -21.12
N ASP A 35 4.19 5.73 -21.57
CA ASP A 35 4.90 4.65 -22.24
C ASP A 35 5.61 3.68 -21.29
N GLU A 36 5.55 3.94 -19.97
CA GLU A 36 6.06 3.05 -18.93
C GLU A 36 5.47 1.64 -19.05
N VAL A 37 6.33 0.64 -18.85
CA VAL A 37 5.93 -0.77 -18.91
C VAL A 37 5.52 -1.26 -17.53
N VAL A 38 4.31 -1.79 -17.43
CA VAL A 38 3.75 -2.38 -16.22
C VAL A 38 3.54 -3.87 -16.38
N VAL A 39 3.57 -4.60 -15.27
CA VAL A 39 3.38 -6.06 -15.23
C VAL A 39 2.18 -6.44 -14.37
N THR A 40 1.88 -5.68 -13.33
CA THR A 40 0.89 -6.05 -12.29
C THR A 40 -0.53 -6.17 -12.85
N ALA A 41 -0.91 -5.35 -13.81
CA ALA A 41 -2.28 -5.34 -14.35
C ALA A 41 -2.69 -6.62 -15.10
N THR A 42 -1.72 -7.26 -15.78
CA THR A 42 -1.96 -8.40 -16.68
C THR A 42 -1.02 -9.59 -16.44
N ARG A 43 -0.09 -9.50 -15.48
CA ARG A 43 1.03 -10.42 -15.24
C ARG A 43 1.98 -10.58 -16.46
N THR A 44 1.85 -9.72 -17.46
CA THR A 44 2.74 -9.65 -18.62
C THR A 44 3.17 -8.20 -18.84
N PRO A 45 4.40 -7.96 -19.33
CA PRO A 45 4.87 -6.61 -19.62
C PRO A 45 3.98 -5.93 -20.68
N LYS A 46 3.39 -4.80 -20.33
CA LYS A 46 2.52 -4.02 -21.20
C LYS A 46 2.70 -2.52 -20.96
N ARG A 47 2.63 -1.72 -22.02
CA ARG A 47 2.66 -0.24 -21.85
C ARG A 47 1.42 0.22 -21.11
N LEU A 48 1.60 1.19 -20.21
CA LEU A 48 0.53 1.74 -19.37
C LEU A 48 -0.70 2.19 -20.18
N MET A 49 -0.49 2.87 -21.32
CA MET A 49 -1.57 3.26 -22.22
C MET A 49 -2.37 2.10 -22.81
N GLN A 50 -1.74 0.95 -22.97
CA GLN A 50 -2.37 -0.23 -23.59
C GLN A 50 -3.06 -1.13 -22.57
N THR A 51 -2.91 -0.80 -21.28
CA THR A 51 -3.46 -1.59 -20.17
C THR A 51 -4.95 -1.33 -20.03
N PRO A 52 -5.84 -2.34 -20.17
CA PRO A 52 -7.28 -2.14 -20.00
C PRO A 52 -7.69 -1.84 -18.56
N VAL A 53 -6.88 -2.26 -17.59
CA VAL A 53 -7.10 -2.01 -16.17
C VAL A 53 -6.36 -0.76 -15.75
N ILE A 54 -7.03 0.09 -14.96
CA ILE A 54 -6.45 1.33 -14.47
C ILE A 54 -5.27 1.01 -13.57
N THR A 55 -4.10 1.45 -14.00
CA THR A 55 -2.84 1.25 -13.31
C THR A 55 -2.13 2.59 -13.17
N GLN A 56 -1.64 2.86 -11.98
CA GLN A 56 -0.78 4.01 -11.71
C GLN A 56 0.64 3.52 -11.45
N VAL A 57 1.63 4.27 -11.92
CA VAL A 57 3.05 3.97 -11.72
C VAL A 57 3.71 5.13 -11.01
N ILE A 58 4.50 4.81 -9.98
CA ILE A 58 5.39 5.75 -9.29
C ILE A 58 6.80 5.27 -9.56
N THR A 59 7.61 6.08 -10.23
CA THR A 59 8.98 5.72 -10.65
C THR A 59 10.02 6.00 -9.57
N ALA A 60 11.17 5.32 -9.64
CA ALA A 60 12.31 5.58 -8.76
C ALA A 60 12.73 7.06 -8.76
N ALA A 61 12.73 7.71 -9.93
CA ALA A 61 13.09 9.12 -10.05
C ALA A 61 12.16 10.02 -9.22
N GLN A 62 10.85 9.77 -9.28
CA GLN A 62 9.86 10.51 -8.47
C GLN A 62 10.03 10.29 -6.96
N ILE A 63 10.40 9.08 -6.55
CA ILE A 63 10.68 8.76 -5.14
C ILE A 63 11.93 9.51 -4.66
N GLU A 64 13.00 9.41 -5.43
CA GLU A 64 14.29 9.97 -5.09
C GLU A 64 14.31 11.51 -5.09
N ASP A 65 13.64 12.18 -6.05
CA ASP A 65 13.60 13.64 -6.14
C ASP A 65 12.85 14.29 -4.98
N ARG A 66 12.01 13.52 -4.28
CA ARG A 66 11.28 13.99 -3.09
C ARG A 66 11.98 13.66 -1.77
N GLY A 67 13.03 12.87 -1.78
CA GLY A 67 13.69 12.42 -0.55
C GLY A 67 12.76 11.65 0.39
N LEU A 68 11.72 10.99 -0.15
CA LEU A 68 10.78 10.22 0.63
C LEU A 68 11.37 8.85 0.97
N THR A 69 11.53 8.59 2.25
CA THR A 69 12.08 7.34 2.79
C THR A 69 11.03 6.47 3.47
N ASP A 70 9.80 6.95 3.54
CA ASP A 70 8.63 6.21 4.02
C ASP A 70 7.66 5.98 2.87
N ILE A 71 7.42 4.72 2.53
CA ILE A 71 6.52 4.34 1.45
C ILE A 71 5.07 4.75 1.72
N ARG A 72 4.67 4.84 3.00
CA ARG A 72 3.33 5.25 3.40
C ARG A 72 3.07 6.71 3.02
N ASN A 73 4.02 7.59 3.33
CA ASN A 73 3.95 9.01 2.95
C ASN A 73 3.95 9.19 1.43
N LEU A 74 4.76 8.41 0.72
CA LEU A 74 4.79 8.40 -0.74
C LEU A 74 3.43 8.03 -1.33
N LEU A 75 2.87 6.89 -0.91
CA LEU A 75 1.59 6.40 -1.42
C LEU A 75 0.43 7.35 -1.10
N THR A 76 0.42 7.94 0.11
CA THR A 76 -0.61 8.92 0.51
C THR A 76 -0.58 10.17 -0.38
N GLN A 77 0.60 10.65 -0.78
CA GLN A 77 0.75 11.81 -1.65
C GLN A 77 0.42 11.53 -3.12
N GLU A 78 0.45 10.27 -3.55
CA GLU A 78 0.22 9.90 -4.95
C GLU A 78 -1.18 9.37 -5.21
N ILE A 79 -1.79 8.70 -4.24
CA ILE A 79 -3.08 8.02 -4.41
C ILE A 79 -4.15 8.78 -3.67
N PRO A 80 -5.08 9.45 -4.39
CA PRO A 80 -6.18 10.14 -3.74
C PRO A 80 -7.09 9.16 -3.01
N GLY A 81 -7.45 9.48 -1.77
CA GLY A 81 -8.27 8.61 -0.93
C GLY A 81 -7.52 7.53 -0.18
N LEU A 82 -6.21 7.41 -0.37
CA LEU A 82 -5.39 6.53 0.43
C LEU A 82 -4.90 7.27 1.68
N ALA A 83 -5.08 6.65 2.83
CA ALA A 83 -4.62 7.16 4.11
C ALA A 83 -4.01 6.03 4.94
N PHE A 84 -2.92 6.34 5.63
CA PHE A 84 -2.35 5.50 6.66
C PHE A 84 -2.56 6.18 8.02
N ASN A 85 -3.02 5.41 9.00
CA ASN A 85 -3.19 5.88 10.37
C ASN A 85 -2.40 4.95 11.30
N GLU A 86 -1.58 5.52 12.15
CA GLU A 86 -0.95 4.77 13.24
C GLU A 86 -2.00 4.54 14.32
N VAL A 87 -2.17 3.30 14.70
CA VAL A 87 -3.08 2.87 15.77
C VAL A 87 -2.28 2.05 16.78
N GLY A 88 -2.76 1.91 18.00
CA GLY A 88 -2.03 1.21 19.07
C GLY A 88 -1.53 -0.19 18.72
N PHE A 89 -2.11 -0.83 17.72
CA PHE A 89 -1.76 -2.19 17.26
C PHE A 89 -0.97 -2.21 15.94
N GLY A 90 -0.55 -1.06 15.41
CA GLY A 90 0.18 -0.94 14.16
C GLY A 90 -0.38 0.12 13.21
N THR A 91 0.06 0.10 11.97
CA THR A 91 -0.38 1.03 10.94
C THR A 91 -1.57 0.46 10.18
N SER A 92 -2.70 1.16 10.16
CA SER A 92 -3.84 0.81 9.33
C SER A 92 -3.82 1.58 8.01
N ILE A 93 -4.29 0.93 6.93
CA ILE A 93 -4.48 1.56 5.63
C ILE A 93 -5.97 1.66 5.30
N ASN A 94 -6.34 2.72 4.63
CA ASN A 94 -7.66 2.87 4.01
C ASN A 94 -7.50 3.38 2.57
N LEU A 95 -8.07 2.67 1.61
CA LEU A 95 -8.14 3.07 0.20
C LEU A 95 -9.59 2.94 -0.27
N GLN A 96 -10.19 4.04 -0.67
CA GLN A 96 -11.56 4.05 -1.21
C GLN A 96 -12.59 3.38 -0.28
N GLY A 97 -12.42 3.54 1.06
CA GLY A 97 -13.28 2.93 2.06
C GLY A 97 -12.95 1.47 2.42
N LEU A 98 -11.91 0.90 1.82
CA LEU A 98 -11.45 -0.47 2.08
C LEU A 98 -10.19 -0.47 2.93
N GLY A 99 -10.18 -1.30 3.96
CA GLY A 99 -9.02 -1.48 4.85
C GLY A 99 -7.99 -2.48 4.31
N GLY A 100 -6.89 -2.64 5.04
CA GLY A 100 -5.73 -3.46 4.64
C GLY A 100 -6.08 -4.91 4.28
N LYS A 101 -7.09 -5.51 4.89
CA LYS A 101 -7.55 -6.86 4.55
C LYS A 101 -8.10 -7.02 3.13
N HIS A 102 -8.39 -5.91 2.42
CA HIS A 102 -8.90 -5.89 1.04
C HIS A 102 -7.90 -5.36 0.02
N ILE A 103 -6.71 -4.96 0.45
CA ILE A 103 -5.66 -4.39 -0.40
C ILE A 103 -4.45 -5.31 -0.34
N LEU A 104 -4.05 -5.83 -1.47
CA LEU A 104 -2.94 -6.76 -1.56
C LEU A 104 -1.62 -6.01 -1.79
N PHE A 105 -0.68 -6.14 -0.85
CA PHE A 105 0.69 -5.68 -1.00
C PHE A 105 1.59 -6.80 -1.50
N LEU A 106 2.39 -6.48 -2.52
CA LEU A 106 3.35 -7.39 -3.13
C LEU A 106 4.74 -6.75 -3.19
N ILE A 107 5.78 -7.56 -3.07
CA ILE A 107 7.16 -7.21 -3.39
C ILE A 107 7.63 -8.15 -4.50
N ASP A 108 7.90 -7.60 -5.69
CA ASP A 108 8.25 -8.37 -6.91
C ASP A 108 7.19 -9.45 -7.28
N GLY A 109 5.91 -9.16 -6.98
CA GLY A 109 4.79 -10.07 -7.23
C GLY A 109 4.53 -11.11 -6.15
N GLU A 110 5.30 -11.13 -5.05
CA GLU A 110 5.16 -12.06 -3.94
C GLU A 110 4.46 -11.41 -2.74
N ARG A 111 3.59 -12.17 -2.07
CA ARG A 111 2.80 -11.71 -0.90
C ARG A 111 3.68 -11.55 0.33
N MET A 112 3.26 -10.71 1.26
CA MET A 112 3.90 -10.54 2.55
C MET A 112 3.13 -11.32 3.63
N ALA A 113 3.83 -12.13 4.42
CA ALA A 113 3.30 -12.75 5.63
C ALA A 113 3.31 -11.77 6.83
N GLY A 114 2.72 -12.16 7.94
CA GLY A 114 2.81 -11.41 9.20
C GLY A 114 1.76 -10.32 9.35
N GLU A 115 0.52 -10.63 8.99
CA GLU A 115 -0.60 -9.72 9.20
C GLU A 115 -0.90 -9.51 10.69
N THR A 116 -1.00 -8.25 11.13
CA THR A 116 -1.47 -7.86 12.45
C THR A 116 -2.57 -6.81 12.31
N GLY A 117 -3.73 -7.06 12.91
CA GLY A 117 -4.86 -6.12 12.84
C GLY A 117 -5.32 -5.83 11.41
N ASN A 118 -5.29 -6.83 10.54
CA ASN A 118 -5.60 -6.74 9.10
C ASN A 118 -4.61 -5.90 8.28
N ASN A 119 -3.38 -5.71 8.76
CA ASN A 119 -2.34 -4.96 8.06
C ASN A 119 -1.00 -5.71 8.12
N VAL A 120 -0.22 -5.61 7.06
CA VAL A 120 1.16 -6.11 7.02
C VAL A 120 2.11 -5.11 7.72
N ASP A 121 3.31 -5.58 8.04
CA ASP A 121 4.36 -4.69 8.56
C ASP A 121 4.96 -3.85 7.42
N TYR A 122 4.48 -2.60 7.28
CA TYR A 122 4.93 -1.66 6.24
C TYR A 122 6.37 -1.18 6.42
N HIS A 123 7.02 -1.39 7.58
CA HIS A 123 8.44 -1.07 7.78
C HIS A 123 9.37 -1.98 6.97
N ARG A 124 8.89 -3.16 6.54
CA ARG A 124 9.60 -4.07 5.62
C ARG A 124 9.75 -3.48 4.20
N LEU A 125 9.00 -2.43 3.87
CA LEU A 125 9.05 -1.77 2.56
C LEU A 125 10.17 -0.73 2.55
N ASP A 126 11.16 -0.91 1.66
CA ASP A 126 12.29 0.01 1.52
C ASP A 126 12.20 0.83 0.22
N PRO A 127 11.83 2.13 0.30
CA PRO A 127 11.68 2.99 -0.88
C PRO A 127 12.95 3.17 -1.71
N ASN A 128 14.13 3.07 -1.09
CA ASN A 128 15.39 3.29 -1.77
C ASN A 128 15.78 2.13 -2.70
N ASN A 129 15.24 0.93 -2.43
CA ASN A 129 15.39 -0.25 -3.29
C ASN A 129 14.28 -0.40 -4.34
N VAL A 130 13.40 0.59 -4.49
CA VAL A 130 12.27 0.55 -5.44
C VAL A 130 12.69 1.05 -6.81
N GLU A 131 12.47 0.25 -7.85
CA GLU A 131 12.54 0.66 -9.27
C GLU A 131 11.26 1.42 -9.67
N ARG A 132 10.11 0.87 -9.29
CA ARG A 132 8.78 1.48 -9.44
C ARG A 132 7.75 0.82 -8.54
N ILE A 133 6.67 1.52 -8.27
CA ILE A 133 5.48 0.97 -7.62
C ILE A 133 4.36 0.95 -8.65
N GLU A 134 3.75 -0.20 -8.83
CA GLU A 134 2.60 -0.39 -9.70
C GLU A 134 1.35 -0.55 -8.84
N ILE A 135 0.35 0.30 -9.07
CA ILE A 135 -0.88 0.34 -8.29
C ILE A 135 -2.04 0.03 -9.22
N VAL A 136 -2.65 -1.13 -9.07
CA VAL A 136 -3.85 -1.54 -9.79
C VAL A 136 -5.04 -1.25 -8.90
N GLN A 137 -5.94 -0.39 -9.37
CA GLN A 137 -7.15 -0.01 -8.62
C GLN A 137 -8.33 -0.92 -8.99
N GLY A 138 -9.12 -1.27 -7.96
CA GLY A 138 -10.27 -2.15 -8.08
C GLY A 138 -9.94 -3.63 -7.97
N ALA A 139 -10.98 -4.47 -8.10
CA ALA A 139 -10.86 -5.90 -7.90
C ALA A 139 -9.90 -6.55 -8.91
N SER A 140 -8.95 -7.33 -8.40
CA SER A 140 -7.90 -8.01 -9.16
C SER A 140 -7.75 -9.49 -8.76
N SER A 141 -8.77 -10.05 -8.10
CA SER A 141 -8.74 -11.44 -7.61
C SER A 141 -8.62 -12.48 -8.72
N ALA A 142 -9.04 -12.17 -9.95
CA ALA A 142 -8.86 -13.04 -11.11
C ALA A 142 -7.38 -13.38 -11.40
N LEU A 143 -6.45 -12.51 -11.00
CA LEU A 143 -5.00 -12.77 -11.16
C LEU A 143 -4.31 -13.11 -9.85
N TYR A 144 -4.75 -12.47 -8.75
CA TYR A 144 -4.02 -12.48 -7.49
C TYR A 144 -4.73 -13.25 -6.38
N GLY A 145 -5.99 -13.70 -6.61
CA GLY A 145 -6.77 -14.47 -5.63
C GLY A 145 -7.27 -13.61 -4.47
N SER A 146 -7.36 -14.22 -3.31
CA SER A 146 -7.86 -13.62 -2.06
C SER A 146 -7.15 -12.30 -1.72
N GLN A 147 -7.87 -11.37 -1.06
CA GLN A 147 -7.44 -10.03 -0.61
C GLN A 147 -7.31 -8.95 -1.69
N ALA A 148 -7.29 -9.29 -2.98
CA ALA A 148 -7.19 -8.31 -4.07
C ALA A 148 -8.57 -7.75 -4.47
N MET A 149 -9.42 -7.35 -3.49
CA MET A 149 -10.78 -6.84 -3.72
C MET A 149 -10.82 -5.33 -3.97
N GLY A 150 -9.94 -4.57 -3.32
CA GLY A 150 -9.83 -3.11 -3.43
C GLY A 150 -8.70 -2.63 -4.31
N GLY A 151 -7.72 -3.47 -4.53
CA GLY A 151 -6.57 -3.17 -5.37
C GLY A 151 -5.33 -3.99 -5.03
N VAL A 152 -4.31 -3.80 -5.85
CA VAL A 152 -2.99 -4.41 -5.67
C VAL A 152 -1.93 -3.30 -5.72
N ILE A 153 -1.05 -3.28 -4.74
CA ILE A 153 0.12 -2.40 -4.70
C ILE A 153 1.36 -3.30 -4.79
N ASN A 154 2.03 -3.27 -5.93
CA ASN A 154 3.20 -4.10 -6.19
C ASN A 154 4.46 -3.25 -6.27
N ILE A 155 5.41 -3.53 -5.40
CA ILE A 155 6.69 -2.84 -5.30
C ILE A 155 7.71 -3.65 -6.09
N ILE A 156 8.17 -3.09 -7.21
CA ILE A 156 9.19 -3.70 -8.05
C ILE A 156 10.56 -3.20 -7.59
N THR A 157 11.44 -4.13 -7.22
CA THR A 157 12.77 -3.78 -6.70
C THR A 157 13.79 -3.52 -7.80
N LYS A 158 14.76 -2.63 -7.52
CA LYS A 158 15.87 -2.29 -8.43
C LYS A 158 16.73 -3.51 -8.70
N ARG A 159 17.22 -3.61 -9.94
CA ARG A 159 18.18 -4.63 -10.39
C ARG A 159 19.44 -3.98 -10.98
N PRO A 160 20.64 -4.59 -10.87
CA PRO A 160 21.85 -4.01 -11.43
C PRO A 160 21.77 -3.97 -12.96
N LYS A 161 22.11 -2.80 -13.53
CA LYS A 161 22.07 -2.55 -15.00
C LYS A 161 23.45 -2.66 -15.64
N GLY A 162 24.52 -2.47 -14.87
CA GLY A 162 25.90 -2.46 -15.33
C GLY A 162 26.78 -3.56 -14.70
N PRO A 163 28.07 -3.63 -15.10
CA PRO A 163 29.00 -4.60 -14.53
C PRO A 163 29.28 -4.37 -13.05
N PHE A 164 29.14 -3.14 -12.58
CA PHE A 164 29.26 -2.75 -11.18
C PHE A 164 28.34 -1.57 -10.92
N SER A 165 27.72 -1.54 -9.75
CA SER A 165 26.90 -0.44 -9.29
C SER A 165 26.92 -0.37 -7.78
N VAL A 166 27.07 0.84 -7.24
CA VAL A 166 26.93 1.14 -5.81
C VAL A 166 25.96 2.27 -5.65
N SER A 167 25.07 2.16 -4.68
CA SER A 167 24.20 3.25 -4.27
C SER A 167 24.15 3.26 -2.75
N ALA A 168 24.27 4.46 -2.18
CA ALA A 168 24.12 4.67 -0.75
C ALA A 168 23.23 5.89 -0.52
N SER A 169 22.35 5.83 0.46
CA SER A 169 21.59 6.99 0.89
C SER A 169 21.50 7.08 2.40
N ILE A 170 21.38 8.30 2.89
CA ILE A 170 21.15 8.61 4.29
C ILE A 170 20.16 9.77 4.37
N LYS A 171 19.16 9.65 5.23
CA LYS A 171 18.23 10.72 5.58
C LYS A 171 18.19 10.87 7.09
N ALA A 172 18.31 12.09 7.56
CA ALA A 172 18.10 12.46 8.97
C ALA A 172 16.88 13.38 9.09
N ALA A 173 15.95 13.03 10.00
CA ALA A 173 14.74 13.78 10.29
C ALA A 173 14.24 13.45 11.72
N PRO A 174 13.69 14.40 12.48
CA PRO A 174 13.69 15.82 12.16
C PRO A 174 15.05 16.46 12.46
N LEU A 175 15.48 17.35 11.63
CA LEU A 175 16.59 18.25 11.94
C LEU A 175 16.16 19.39 12.90
N TYR A 176 14.85 19.58 13.00
CA TYR A 176 14.19 20.47 13.93
C TYR A 176 12.85 19.86 14.33
N GLU A 177 12.64 19.64 15.63
CA GLU A 177 11.43 19.07 16.17
C GLU A 177 10.92 19.90 17.37
N ARG A 178 9.58 19.99 17.48
CA ARG A 178 8.89 20.39 18.68
C ARG A 178 8.36 19.15 19.39
N ASN A 179 9.07 18.67 20.39
CA ASN A 179 8.59 17.56 21.20
C ASN A 179 7.72 18.07 22.34
N TYR A 180 6.54 17.46 22.51
CA TYR A 180 5.69 17.68 23.68
C TYR A 180 6.23 16.84 24.84
N THR A 181 6.88 17.48 25.81
CA THR A 181 7.53 16.77 26.91
C THR A 181 6.76 16.82 28.23
N LYS A 182 5.86 17.79 28.41
CA LYS A 182 5.13 17.99 29.67
C LYS A 182 3.78 18.63 29.44
N VAL A 183 2.78 18.18 30.20
CA VAL A 183 1.48 18.83 30.34
C VAL A 183 1.43 19.38 31.74
N ASP A 184 1.07 20.64 31.89
CA ASP A 184 0.75 21.22 33.18
C ASP A 184 -0.69 20.87 33.56
N ALA A 185 -0.88 20.23 34.70
CA ALA A 185 -2.19 19.75 35.13
C ALA A 185 -3.20 20.88 35.40
N ASP A 186 -2.73 22.08 35.76
CA ASP A 186 -3.58 23.20 36.14
C ASP A 186 -4.01 24.07 34.96
N ASP A 187 -3.22 24.10 33.87
CA ASP A 187 -3.45 25.06 32.78
C ASP A 187 -3.60 24.40 31.40
N ALA A 188 -3.51 23.08 31.31
CA ALA A 188 -3.49 22.33 30.04
C ALA A 188 -2.48 22.90 29.01
N GLN A 189 -1.51 23.67 29.47
CA GLN A 189 -0.44 24.21 28.65
C GLN A 189 0.56 23.11 28.34
N ARG A 190 0.93 23.01 27.11
CA ARG A 190 1.87 22.02 26.60
C ARG A 190 3.23 22.63 26.44
N TYR A 191 4.18 22.06 27.14
CA TYR A 191 5.56 22.48 27.04
C TYR A 191 6.23 21.73 25.87
N PHE A 192 6.83 22.49 24.98
CA PHE A 192 7.59 21.96 23.86
C PHE A 192 9.08 21.97 24.24
N LYS A 193 9.71 20.83 24.17
CA LYS A 193 11.15 20.76 24.16
C LYS A 193 11.60 20.78 22.68
N ARG A 194 12.43 21.73 22.32
CA ARG A 194 13.19 21.67 21.06
C ARG A 194 14.37 20.73 21.30
N SER A 195 14.39 19.63 20.63
CA SER A 195 15.48 18.65 20.75
C SER A 195 15.82 18.15 19.36
N VAL A 196 17.11 18.23 19.04
CA VAL A 196 17.72 17.61 17.87
C VAL A 196 18.58 16.41 18.33
N ASP A 197 18.37 15.97 19.56
CA ASP A 197 19.29 15.04 20.24
C ASP A 197 19.36 13.67 19.55
N ARG A 198 18.26 13.24 18.91
CA ARG A 198 18.20 11.96 18.17
C ARG A 198 17.32 12.11 16.93
N PRO A 199 17.89 12.51 15.78
CA PRO A 199 17.12 12.53 14.55
C PRO A 199 16.77 11.09 14.14
N ASN A 200 15.55 10.91 13.62
CA ASN A 200 15.20 9.67 12.95
C ASN A 200 16.17 9.45 11.79
N LEU A 201 16.71 8.25 11.67
CA LEU A 201 17.74 7.94 10.70
C LEU A 201 17.27 6.83 9.77
N ASN A 202 17.37 7.09 8.46
CA ASN A 202 17.22 6.07 7.44
C ASN A 202 18.53 6.01 6.65
N ALA A 203 19.15 4.85 6.58
CA ALA A 203 20.39 4.62 5.85
C ALA A 203 20.29 3.32 5.05
N ASP A 204 20.69 3.37 3.80
CA ASP A 204 20.71 2.19 2.94
C ASP A 204 21.96 2.17 2.07
N VAL A 205 22.39 0.95 1.76
CA VAL A 205 23.50 0.67 0.84
C VAL A 205 23.07 -0.47 -0.07
N ARG A 206 23.30 -0.29 -1.36
CA ARG A 206 23.10 -1.32 -2.37
C ARG A 206 24.37 -1.47 -3.20
N ILE A 207 24.85 -2.70 -3.32
CA ILE A 207 26.02 -3.06 -4.11
C ILE A 207 25.62 -4.20 -5.03
N GLY A 208 25.93 -4.11 -6.29
CA GLY A 208 25.59 -5.17 -7.24
C GLY A 208 26.29 -5.02 -8.57
N GLY A 209 26.07 -6.00 -9.44
CA GLY A 209 26.62 -5.97 -10.78
C GLY A 209 26.14 -7.14 -11.62
N ARG A 210 26.47 -7.03 -12.90
CA ARG A 210 26.20 -8.05 -13.90
C ARG A 210 27.51 -8.46 -14.56
N TRP A 211 27.87 -9.74 -14.46
CA TRP A 211 29.10 -10.31 -15.01
C TRP A 211 28.73 -11.46 -15.94
N LYS A 212 28.87 -11.26 -17.23
CA LYS A 212 28.51 -12.27 -18.27
C LYS A 212 27.06 -12.78 -18.03
N ARG A 213 26.94 -13.99 -17.48
CA ARG A 213 25.67 -14.70 -17.23
C ARG A 213 25.16 -14.55 -15.80
N TRP A 214 25.93 -13.91 -14.91
CA TRP A 214 25.59 -13.75 -13.51
C TRP A 214 25.14 -12.32 -13.19
N THR A 215 24.18 -12.22 -12.33
CA THR A 215 23.81 -10.97 -11.63
C THR A 215 23.81 -11.22 -10.14
N ALA A 216 24.35 -10.28 -9.37
CA ALA A 216 24.27 -10.32 -7.92
C ALA A 216 24.01 -8.92 -7.37
N GLN A 217 23.21 -8.83 -6.32
CA GLN A 217 22.94 -7.57 -5.63
C GLN A 217 22.70 -7.85 -4.16
N THR A 218 23.40 -7.10 -3.30
CA THR A 218 23.16 -7.03 -1.87
C THR A 218 22.61 -5.66 -1.51
N THR A 219 21.56 -5.62 -0.73
CA THR A 219 21.00 -4.38 -0.19
C THR A 219 20.94 -4.49 1.33
N TYR A 220 21.41 -3.46 2.02
CA TYR A 220 21.21 -3.27 3.46
C TYR A 220 20.39 -2.00 3.69
N SER A 221 19.41 -2.05 4.56
CA SER A 221 18.60 -0.91 4.98
C SER A 221 18.49 -0.87 6.49
N HIS A 222 18.71 0.30 7.05
CA HIS A 222 18.49 0.63 8.46
C HIS A 222 17.50 1.78 8.56
N LYS A 223 16.51 1.66 9.44
CA LYS A 223 15.57 2.74 9.76
C LYS A 223 15.41 2.84 11.27
N SER A 224 15.40 4.05 11.78
CA SER A 224 15.07 4.31 13.18
C SER A 224 14.22 5.56 13.31
N ALA A 225 13.29 5.52 14.26
CA ALA A 225 12.45 6.65 14.64
C ALA A 225 12.25 6.64 16.16
N ASP A 226 12.29 7.81 16.78
CA ASP A 226 11.99 7.94 18.18
C ASP A 226 10.49 7.87 18.47
N ALA A 227 10.14 7.38 19.65
CA ALA A 227 8.77 7.41 20.18
C ALA A 227 8.38 8.84 20.56
N TYR A 228 7.09 9.16 20.47
CA TYR A 228 6.54 10.45 20.91
C TYR A 228 5.13 10.31 21.47
N ARG A 229 4.62 11.38 22.09
CA ARG A 229 3.26 11.42 22.65
C ARG A 229 2.43 12.49 21.96
N LEU A 230 1.16 12.17 21.76
CA LEU A 230 0.13 13.07 21.28
C LEU A 230 -0.90 13.30 22.41
N PHE A 231 -1.50 14.48 22.41
CA PHE A 231 -2.46 14.88 23.44
C PHE A 231 -3.72 15.41 22.80
N ASP A 232 -4.88 15.05 23.35
CA ASP A 232 -6.16 15.65 22.98
C ASP A 232 -6.16 17.15 23.34
N ARG A 233 -6.73 17.97 22.46
CA ARG A 233 -6.84 19.43 22.62
C ARG A 233 -8.27 19.89 22.81
N ASP A 234 -9.24 19.08 22.37
CA ASP A 234 -10.64 19.43 22.30
C ASP A 234 -11.51 18.50 23.16
N SER A 235 -12.72 18.97 23.44
CA SER A 235 -13.76 18.14 24.06
C SER A 235 -14.49 17.32 23.01
N VAL A 236 -14.84 16.09 23.32
CA VAL A 236 -15.69 15.24 22.49
C VAL A 236 -17.15 15.55 22.79
N VAL A 237 -17.92 15.86 21.73
CA VAL A 237 -19.37 15.99 21.83
C VAL A 237 -19.98 14.72 21.24
N LYS A 238 -20.71 13.96 22.08
CA LYS A 238 -21.43 12.75 21.71
C LYS A 238 -22.91 13.06 21.64
N TYR A 239 -23.50 13.02 20.46
CA TYR A 239 -24.95 13.15 20.29
C TYR A 239 -25.53 11.77 20.01
N PHE A 240 -26.46 11.33 20.87
CA PHE A 240 -27.17 10.06 20.80
C PHE A 240 -28.57 10.27 20.19
N PRO A 241 -28.75 10.09 18.87
CA PRO A 241 -29.99 10.42 18.17
C PRO A 241 -31.21 9.66 18.70
N LYS A 242 -31.01 8.42 19.15
CA LYS A 242 -32.09 7.57 19.67
C LYS A 242 -32.79 8.14 20.91
N TYR A 243 -32.06 8.93 21.70
CA TYR A 243 -32.53 9.47 22.98
C TYR A 243 -32.58 10.99 23.00
N ASP A 244 -32.12 11.66 21.92
CA ASP A 244 -31.95 13.11 21.82
C ASP A 244 -31.08 13.69 22.97
N ILE A 245 -30.04 12.95 23.36
CA ILE A 245 -29.13 13.35 24.44
C ILE A 245 -27.77 13.74 23.85
N THR A 246 -27.28 14.90 24.29
CA THR A 246 -25.92 15.37 23.99
C THR A 246 -25.06 15.31 25.25
N VAL A 247 -23.96 14.55 25.19
CA VAL A 247 -22.96 14.47 26.26
C VAL A 247 -21.70 15.18 25.78
N ARG A 248 -21.21 16.14 26.58
CA ARG A 248 -19.90 16.76 26.33
C ARG A 248 -18.89 16.15 27.31
N GLU A 249 -17.97 15.39 26.77
CA GLU A 249 -16.90 14.76 27.50
C GLU A 249 -15.62 15.57 27.31
N ARG A 250 -15.12 16.16 28.38
CA ARG A 250 -13.77 16.70 28.39
C ARG A 250 -12.84 15.48 28.55
N ARG A 251 -12.13 15.09 27.49
CA ARG A 251 -11.09 14.10 27.63
C ARG A 251 -9.96 14.68 28.45
N VAL A 252 -9.88 14.24 29.72
CA VAL A 252 -8.71 14.44 30.53
C VAL A 252 -7.62 13.54 30.02
N GLU A 253 -6.74 14.10 29.28
CA GLU A 253 -5.37 13.79 28.89
C GLU A 253 -4.84 12.40 29.20
N THR A 254 -5.32 11.40 28.51
CA THR A 254 -4.51 10.20 28.34
C THR A 254 -3.63 10.43 27.12
N PRO A 255 -2.31 10.64 27.28
CA PRO A 255 -1.44 10.85 26.14
C PRO A 255 -1.45 9.60 25.25
N THR A 256 -1.80 9.76 23.98
CA THR A 256 -1.65 8.68 22.99
C THR A 256 -0.18 8.58 22.64
N GLN A 257 0.40 7.43 22.94
CA GLN A 257 1.79 7.15 22.61
C GLN A 257 1.92 6.61 21.20
N VAL A 258 2.89 7.13 20.46
CA VAL A 258 3.33 6.58 19.17
C VAL A 258 4.71 6.00 19.40
N SER A 259 4.82 4.69 19.20
CA SER A 259 6.07 3.96 19.47
C SER A 259 7.14 4.31 18.45
N GLY A 260 8.37 4.41 18.92
CA GLY A 260 9.57 4.42 18.09
C GLY A 260 9.93 3.02 17.61
N TYR A 261 10.86 2.95 16.67
CA TYR A 261 11.32 1.67 16.13
C TYR A 261 12.76 1.75 15.62
N THR A 262 13.38 0.58 15.55
CA THR A 262 14.66 0.37 14.88
C THR A 262 14.55 -0.88 14.02
N THR A 263 14.87 -0.77 12.74
CA THR A 263 14.83 -1.90 11.80
C THR A 263 16.17 -2.13 11.12
N HIS A 264 16.44 -3.39 10.82
CA HIS A 264 17.53 -3.81 9.94
C HIS A 264 16.99 -4.79 8.91
N GLN A 265 17.37 -4.60 7.66
CA GLN A 265 16.98 -5.48 6.57
C GLN A 265 18.16 -5.73 5.66
N VAL A 266 18.40 -7.00 5.34
CA VAL A 266 19.40 -7.43 4.34
C VAL A 266 18.67 -8.21 3.27
N THR A 267 18.86 -7.82 2.00
CA THR A 267 18.32 -8.56 0.85
C THR A 267 19.47 -8.96 -0.06
N GLN A 268 19.55 -10.24 -0.38
CA GLN A 268 20.46 -10.80 -1.37
C GLN A 268 19.68 -11.28 -2.58
N THR A 269 20.04 -10.82 -3.76
CA THR A 269 19.47 -11.27 -5.03
C THR A 269 20.59 -11.84 -5.90
N LEU A 270 20.36 -13.02 -6.46
CA LEU A 270 21.22 -13.70 -7.40
C LEU A 270 20.45 -14.04 -8.68
N GLY A 271 21.11 -13.90 -9.81
CA GLY A 271 20.54 -14.30 -11.09
C GLY A 271 21.60 -15.02 -11.93
N TYR A 272 21.18 -16.06 -12.62
CA TYR A 272 22.01 -16.83 -13.55
C TYR A 272 21.26 -17.09 -14.85
N THR A 273 21.87 -16.74 -15.98
CA THR A 273 21.30 -16.92 -17.31
C THR A 273 22.19 -17.88 -18.11
N PRO A 274 22.03 -19.20 -17.92
CA PRO A 274 22.89 -20.21 -18.56
C PRO A 274 22.79 -20.19 -20.09
N SER A 275 21.62 -19.82 -20.62
CA SER A 275 21.37 -19.67 -22.04
C SER A 275 20.44 -18.49 -22.31
N ASP A 276 20.24 -18.13 -23.57
CA ASP A 276 19.27 -17.09 -23.95
C ASP A 276 17.82 -17.51 -23.66
N GLN A 277 17.57 -18.80 -23.47
CA GLN A 277 16.27 -19.36 -23.20
C GLN A 277 15.96 -19.50 -21.70
N LEU A 278 16.96 -19.68 -20.84
CA LEU A 278 16.77 -19.97 -19.41
C LEU A 278 17.36 -18.87 -18.54
N SER A 279 16.56 -18.36 -17.62
CA SER A 279 16.98 -17.47 -16.54
C SER A 279 16.55 -18.03 -15.19
N ILE A 280 17.46 -18.10 -14.25
CA ILE A 280 17.21 -18.58 -12.88
C ILE A 280 17.48 -17.43 -11.92
N GLY A 281 16.61 -17.22 -10.98
CA GLY A 281 16.71 -16.20 -9.94
C GLY A 281 16.56 -16.79 -8.55
N ALA A 282 17.31 -16.25 -7.61
CA ALA A 282 17.15 -16.51 -6.17
C ALA A 282 17.16 -15.18 -5.42
N LYS A 283 16.27 -15.01 -4.45
CA LYS A 283 16.20 -13.83 -3.59
C LYS A 283 15.99 -14.31 -2.15
N GLY A 284 16.74 -13.75 -1.21
CA GLY A 284 16.56 -13.96 0.22
C GLY A 284 16.53 -12.63 0.94
N THR A 285 15.63 -12.44 1.89
CA THR A 285 15.53 -11.27 2.74
C THR A 285 15.47 -11.67 4.19
N TRP A 286 16.34 -11.09 4.99
CA TRP A 286 16.27 -11.12 6.45
C TRP A 286 15.91 -9.73 6.96
N TYR A 287 14.97 -9.67 7.90
CA TYR A 287 14.49 -8.44 8.50
C TYR A 287 14.31 -8.61 10.00
N THR A 288 14.58 -7.54 10.74
CA THR A 288 14.28 -7.44 12.17
C THR A 288 13.81 -6.04 12.52
N MET A 289 12.90 -5.93 13.49
CA MET A 289 12.42 -4.68 14.06
C MET A 289 12.31 -4.78 15.56
N ASN A 290 12.81 -3.77 16.27
CA ASN A 290 12.52 -3.49 17.67
C ASN A 290 11.63 -2.25 17.74
N LYS A 291 10.49 -2.36 18.39
CA LYS A 291 9.55 -1.27 18.61
C LYS A 291 9.53 -0.93 20.08
N HIS A 292 9.79 0.32 20.42
CA HIS A 292 9.95 0.79 21.79
C HIS A 292 9.03 1.98 22.08
N ASP A 293 8.70 2.14 23.35
CA ASP A 293 7.86 3.21 23.85
C ASP A 293 8.68 4.26 24.62
N LEU A 294 8.12 5.46 24.83
CA LEU A 294 8.80 6.53 25.59
C LEU A 294 9.00 6.20 27.08
N THR A 295 8.06 5.47 27.65
CA THR A 295 8.26 4.87 28.98
C THR A 295 8.86 3.51 28.72
N PRO A 296 10.09 3.24 29.17
CA PRO A 296 10.64 1.92 29.11
C PRO A 296 9.85 1.04 30.09
N ASP A 297 8.73 0.51 29.61
CA ASP A 297 8.28 -0.76 30.13
C ASP A 297 9.41 -1.72 29.78
N ASN A 298 9.84 -2.54 30.73
CA ASN A 298 10.89 -3.52 30.53
C ASN A 298 10.59 -4.51 29.37
N ALA A 299 9.54 -4.24 28.61
CA ALA A 299 9.04 -5.02 27.50
C ALA A 299 8.94 -4.18 26.23
N TYR A 300 9.38 -4.72 25.10
CA TYR A 300 9.25 -4.12 23.78
C TYR A 300 8.80 -5.15 22.73
N GLU A 301 8.21 -4.69 21.64
CA GLU A 301 7.86 -5.57 20.51
C GLU A 301 9.11 -5.86 19.67
N HIS A 302 9.39 -7.14 19.43
CA HIS A 302 10.47 -7.58 18.56
C HIS A 302 9.90 -8.44 17.43
N ASN A 303 10.17 -8.06 16.19
CA ASN A 303 9.72 -8.78 15.02
C ASN A 303 10.91 -9.27 14.20
N THR A 304 10.77 -10.46 13.63
CA THR A 304 11.74 -11.01 12.68
C THR A 304 11.04 -11.58 11.48
N ASP A 305 11.67 -11.46 10.32
CA ASP A 305 11.20 -12.03 9.08
C ASP A 305 12.34 -12.68 8.30
N LEU A 306 12.03 -13.83 7.74
CA LEU A 306 12.90 -14.52 6.78
C LEU A 306 12.03 -14.92 5.59
N SER A 307 12.27 -14.27 4.46
CA SER A 307 11.58 -14.57 3.22
C SER A 307 12.54 -14.89 2.08
N GLY A 308 12.08 -15.68 1.12
CA GLY A 308 12.89 -16.04 -0.02
C GLY A 308 12.08 -16.54 -1.20
N SER A 309 12.61 -16.34 -2.41
CA SER A 309 12.04 -16.84 -3.64
C SER A 309 13.08 -17.49 -4.53
N LEU A 310 12.66 -18.53 -5.23
CA LEU A 310 13.37 -19.15 -6.35
C LEU A 310 12.50 -19.02 -7.59
N THR A 311 13.07 -18.58 -8.71
CA THR A 311 12.37 -18.41 -9.96
C THR A 311 13.16 -19.05 -11.10
N ALA A 312 12.47 -19.62 -12.06
CA ALA A 312 13.04 -20.09 -13.30
C ALA A 312 12.12 -19.67 -14.45
N ASP A 313 12.64 -18.91 -15.39
CA ASP A 313 11.95 -18.43 -16.58
C ASP A 313 12.55 -19.12 -17.80
N TYR A 314 11.76 -19.93 -18.50
CA TYR A 314 12.18 -20.65 -19.69
C TYR A 314 11.39 -20.19 -20.92
N ARG A 315 12.09 -19.75 -21.96
CA ARG A 315 11.49 -19.40 -23.25
C ARG A 315 11.33 -20.65 -24.11
N VAL A 316 10.08 -20.91 -24.49
CA VAL A 316 9.70 -22.02 -25.37
C VAL A 316 9.55 -21.44 -26.77
N GLY A 317 10.59 -21.56 -27.59
CA GLY A 317 10.62 -20.93 -28.91
C GLY A 317 10.62 -19.40 -28.85
N THR A 318 9.91 -18.76 -29.80
CA THR A 318 9.89 -17.29 -29.96
C THR A 318 8.72 -16.62 -29.21
N ASN A 319 7.63 -17.35 -29.00
CA ASN A 319 6.34 -16.79 -28.63
C ASN A 319 5.77 -17.39 -27.34
N ALA A 320 6.48 -18.26 -26.66
CA ALA A 320 5.99 -18.85 -25.41
C ALA A 320 7.05 -18.79 -24.31
N SER A 321 6.58 -18.73 -23.08
CA SER A 321 7.44 -18.81 -21.88
C SER A 321 6.76 -19.60 -20.77
N LEU A 322 7.59 -20.28 -19.99
CA LEU A 322 7.19 -20.99 -18.80
C LEU A 322 7.95 -20.38 -17.60
N GLN A 323 7.21 -19.94 -16.62
CA GLN A 323 7.75 -19.46 -15.35
C GLN A 323 7.37 -20.41 -14.24
N VAL A 324 8.37 -20.80 -13.45
CA VAL A 324 8.19 -21.55 -12.20
C VAL A 324 8.72 -20.70 -11.08
N SER A 325 7.96 -20.54 -10.01
CA SER A 325 8.44 -19.88 -8.81
C SER A 325 8.02 -20.61 -7.54
N LEU A 326 8.88 -20.51 -6.54
CA LEU A 326 8.61 -20.94 -5.18
C LEU A 326 8.96 -19.78 -4.25
N TYR A 327 8.00 -19.32 -3.50
CA TYR A 327 8.16 -18.29 -2.49
C TYR A 327 7.83 -18.84 -1.11
N SER A 328 8.61 -18.44 -0.10
CA SER A 328 8.30 -18.71 1.31
C SER A 328 8.64 -17.51 2.17
N ASP A 329 7.79 -17.25 3.16
CA ASP A 329 7.92 -16.14 4.09
C ASP A 329 7.57 -16.63 5.51
N THR A 330 8.40 -16.31 6.49
CA THR A 330 8.20 -16.67 7.89
C THR A 330 8.39 -15.43 8.76
N TYR A 331 7.29 -14.91 9.26
CA TYR A 331 7.24 -13.75 10.14
C TYR A 331 6.96 -14.17 11.58
N ASN A 332 7.78 -13.68 12.52
CA ASN A 332 7.61 -13.92 13.95
C ASN A 332 7.44 -12.58 14.67
N ARG A 333 6.52 -12.53 15.60
CA ARG A 333 6.30 -11.41 16.51
C ARG A 333 6.50 -11.88 17.95
N PHE A 334 7.31 -11.13 18.70
CA PHE A 334 7.64 -11.41 20.10
C PHE A 334 7.33 -10.20 20.98
N THR A 335 7.04 -10.45 22.25
CA THR A 335 7.28 -9.53 23.33
C THR A 335 8.66 -9.86 23.90
N ALA A 336 9.59 -8.92 23.88
CA ALA A 336 10.93 -9.07 24.38
C ALA A 336 11.11 -8.27 25.69
N PHE A 337 11.85 -8.84 26.64
CA PHE A 337 12.13 -8.25 27.97
C PHE A 337 13.64 -8.05 28.08
N GLU A 338 14.09 -6.80 27.96
CA GLU A 338 15.52 -6.48 27.89
C GLU A 338 16.29 -6.91 29.17
N GLN A 339 15.71 -6.62 30.34
CA GLN A 339 16.35 -6.96 31.64
C GLN A 339 16.43 -8.46 31.91
N LEU A 340 15.56 -9.25 31.32
CA LEU A 340 15.50 -10.71 31.51
C LEU A 340 16.18 -11.49 30.38
N ASP A 341 16.62 -10.82 29.33
CA ASP A 341 17.08 -11.43 28.06
C ASP A 341 16.10 -12.51 27.56
N GLN A 342 14.82 -12.27 27.71
CA GLN A 342 13.74 -13.20 27.39
C GLN A 342 12.89 -12.68 26.26
N ARG A 343 12.50 -13.58 25.35
CA ARG A 343 11.56 -13.31 24.25
C ARG A 343 10.42 -14.29 24.25
N ASN A 344 9.21 -13.78 24.44
CA ASN A 344 8.00 -14.60 24.39
C ASN A 344 7.35 -14.43 23.01
N LEU A 345 7.19 -15.54 22.30
CA LEU A 345 6.56 -15.53 20.98
C LEU A 345 5.08 -15.17 21.12
N ILE A 346 4.62 -14.15 20.38
CA ILE A 346 3.19 -13.82 20.27
C ILE A 346 2.56 -14.66 19.18
N TYR A 347 3.19 -14.70 18.01
CA TYR A 347 2.81 -15.58 16.91
C TYR A 347 3.93 -15.79 15.91
N ARG A 348 3.83 -16.91 15.19
CA ARG A 348 4.60 -17.20 13.98
C ARG A 348 3.63 -17.44 12.83
N ASN A 349 3.71 -16.61 11.80
CA ASN A 349 2.99 -16.79 10.55
C ASN A 349 3.98 -17.28 9.47
N ARG A 350 3.67 -18.40 8.85
CA ARG A 350 4.44 -18.95 7.72
C ARG A 350 3.55 -19.11 6.52
N MET A 351 4.04 -18.65 5.39
CA MET A 351 3.39 -18.75 4.09
C MET A 351 4.35 -19.37 3.07
N THR A 352 3.84 -20.26 2.23
CA THR A 352 4.60 -20.85 1.11
C THR A 352 3.71 -20.88 -0.12
N GLN A 353 4.23 -20.41 -1.25
CA GLN A 353 3.48 -20.23 -2.50
C GLN A 353 4.30 -20.73 -3.70
N PRO A 354 4.15 -22.00 -4.12
CA PRO A 354 4.57 -22.46 -5.44
C PRO A 354 3.64 -21.93 -6.52
N ARG A 355 4.20 -21.55 -7.67
CA ARG A 355 3.47 -21.02 -8.84
C ARG A 355 4.08 -21.56 -10.15
N LEU A 356 3.23 -21.90 -11.06
CA LEU A 356 3.55 -22.22 -12.44
C LEU A 356 2.74 -21.30 -13.34
N MET A 357 3.37 -20.67 -14.32
CA MET A 357 2.70 -19.81 -15.29
C MET A 357 3.25 -20.06 -16.69
N PHE A 358 2.37 -20.38 -17.62
CA PHE A 358 2.66 -20.47 -19.04
C PHE A 358 2.06 -19.26 -19.74
N THR A 359 2.87 -18.59 -20.55
CA THR A 359 2.46 -17.45 -21.36
C THR A 359 2.68 -17.78 -22.82
N LEU A 360 1.63 -17.65 -23.64
CA LEU A 360 1.70 -17.69 -25.10
C LEU A 360 1.50 -16.27 -25.61
N ASP A 361 2.56 -15.67 -26.16
CA ASP A 361 2.57 -14.28 -26.61
C ASP A 361 2.39 -14.19 -28.11
N ARG A 362 1.68 -13.14 -28.56
CA ARG A 362 1.48 -12.79 -29.99
C ARG A 362 0.84 -13.88 -30.83
N TRP A 363 0.05 -14.77 -30.27
CA TRP A 363 -0.74 -15.71 -31.01
C TRP A 363 -2.02 -15.04 -31.51
N HIS A 364 -2.12 -14.76 -32.82
CA HIS A 364 -3.27 -14.02 -33.39
C HIS A 364 -3.61 -12.70 -32.69
N ARG A 365 -2.59 -11.88 -32.31
CA ARG A 365 -2.73 -10.64 -31.53
C ARG A 365 -3.26 -10.87 -30.11
N GLN A 366 -3.11 -12.06 -29.59
CA GLN A 366 -3.48 -12.45 -28.22
C GLN A 366 -2.24 -12.76 -27.40
N THR A 367 -2.33 -12.50 -26.11
CA THR A 367 -1.38 -12.97 -25.10
C THR A 367 -2.17 -13.77 -24.08
N ILE A 368 -2.00 -15.09 -24.10
CA ILE A 368 -2.71 -16.02 -23.25
C ILE A 368 -1.82 -16.42 -22.09
N ASN A 369 -2.31 -16.23 -20.87
CA ASN A 369 -1.68 -16.68 -19.64
C ASN A 369 -2.49 -17.80 -19.03
N VAL A 370 -1.85 -18.92 -18.72
CA VAL A 370 -2.43 -20.02 -17.95
C VAL A 370 -1.54 -20.27 -16.75
N GLY A 371 -2.11 -20.33 -15.57
CA GLY A 371 -1.32 -20.53 -14.37
C GLY A 371 -1.98 -21.42 -13.35
N ALA A 372 -1.12 -22.07 -12.56
CA ALA A 372 -1.49 -22.83 -11.39
C ALA A 372 -0.66 -22.31 -10.21
N GLU A 373 -1.30 -22.13 -9.07
CA GLU A 373 -0.60 -21.76 -7.83
C GLU A 373 -1.26 -22.43 -6.62
N SER A 374 -0.46 -22.62 -5.58
CA SER A 374 -0.98 -23.05 -4.27
C SER A 374 -0.50 -22.06 -3.21
N LEU A 375 -1.30 -21.87 -2.19
CA LEU A 375 -0.96 -21.08 -1.02
C LEU A 375 -1.11 -21.94 0.22
N TYR A 376 -0.02 -22.16 0.93
CA TYR A 376 0.00 -22.84 2.21
C TYR A 376 0.30 -21.82 3.29
N GLU A 377 -0.59 -21.68 4.26
CA GLU A 377 -0.42 -20.77 5.37
C GLU A 377 -0.58 -21.49 6.69
N SER A 378 0.25 -21.14 7.68
CA SER A 378 0.15 -21.61 9.06
C SER A 378 0.37 -20.45 10.02
N LEU A 379 -0.40 -20.46 11.11
CA LEU A 379 -0.27 -19.54 12.22
C LEU A 379 -0.12 -20.31 13.52
N TYR A 380 0.99 -20.10 14.22
CA TYR A 380 1.32 -20.68 15.52
C TYR A 380 1.22 -19.58 16.58
N THR A 381 0.34 -19.72 17.55
CA THR A 381 0.07 -18.72 18.58
C THR A 381 -0.64 -19.35 19.79
N ASP A 382 -0.59 -18.69 20.94
CA ASP A 382 -1.33 -19.01 22.16
C ASP A 382 -2.76 -18.40 22.20
N LYS A 383 -3.19 -17.76 21.13
CA LYS A 383 -4.45 -17.01 21.04
C LYS A 383 -5.62 -17.83 20.49
N PHE A 384 -5.40 -19.09 20.15
CA PHE A 384 -6.46 -20.02 19.71
C PHE A 384 -7.07 -20.79 20.87
N VAL A 385 -6.24 -21.15 21.84
CA VAL A 385 -6.65 -21.80 23.08
C VAL A 385 -5.92 -21.09 24.23
N SER A 386 -6.66 -20.56 25.18
CA SER A 386 -6.08 -19.84 26.32
C SER A 386 -5.00 -20.66 27.01
N GLY A 387 -3.79 -20.12 27.09
CA GLY A 387 -2.65 -20.68 27.82
C GLY A 387 -1.88 -21.78 27.09
N SER A 388 -2.19 -22.12 25.83
CA SER A 388 -1.42 -23.09 25.06
C SER A 388 -1.16 -22.64 23.63
N TYR A 389 0.06 -22.92 23.13
CA TYR A 389 0.41 -22.64 21.73
C TYR A 389 -0.12 -23.72 20.81
N GLU A 390 -0.86 -23.31 19.79
CA GLU A 390 -1.36 -24.18 18.75
C GLU A 390 -1.02 -23.68 17.36
N THR A 391 -1.00 -24.62 16.40
CA THR A 391 -0.86 -24.29 14.97
C THR A 391 -2.17 -24.53 14.25
N ARG A 392 -2.71 -23.49 13.62
CA ARG A 392 -3.78 -23.62 12.62
C ARG A 392 -3.20 -23.47 11.22
N ARG A 393 -3.78 -24.19 10.25
CA ARG A 393 -3.29 -24.22 8.86
C ARG A 393 -4.44 -24.03 7.89
N GLN A 394 -4.13 -23.41 6.78
CA GLN A 394 -5.03 -23.33 5.63
C GLN A 394 -4.27 -23.50 4.33
N SER A 395 -4.96 -23.98 3.30
CA SER A 395 -4.40 -24.14 1.96
C SER A 395 -5.42 -23.78 0.89
N ALA A 396 -4.94 -23.15 -0.15
CA ALA A 396 -5.70 -22.82 -1.34
C ALA A 396 -4.95 -23.33 -2.58
N TYR A 397 -5.68 -23.87 -3.54
CA TYR A 397 -5.19 -24.35 -4.83
C TYR A 397 -5.93 -23.60 -5.93
N SER A 398 -5.22 -23.09 -6.89
CA SER A 398 -5.76 -22.14 -7.85
C SER A 398 -5.35 -22.48 -9.26
N LEU A 399 -6.32 -22.37 -10.17
CA LEU A 399 -6.09 -22.39 -11.60
C LEU A 399 -6.64 -21.09 -12.19
N PHE A 400 -5.92 -20.49 -13.10
CA PHE A 400 -6.38 -19.28 -13.78
C PHE A 400 -5.98 -19.29 -15.26
N VAL A 401 -6.83 -18.65 -16.05
CA VAL A 401 -6.56 -18.34 -17.44
C VAL A 401 -6.95 -16.90 -17.71
N GLN A 402 -6.12 -16.20 -18.47
CA GLN A 402 -6.40 -14.85 -18.95
C GLN A 402 -5.96 -14.73 -20.40
N ASP A 403 -6.81 -14.14 -21.22
CA ASP A 403 -6.49 -13.72 -22.59
C ASP A 403 -6.49 -12.19 -22.67
N ASP A 404 -5.46 -11.64 -23.25
CA ASP A 404 -5.30 -10.24 -23.58
C ASP A 404 -5.28 -10.11 -25.11
N TRP A 405 -6.38 -9.70 -25.69
CA TRP A 405 -6.63 -9.66 -27.11
C TRP A 405 -6.65 -8.25 -27.67
N THR A 406 -5.73 -7.95 -28.57
CA THR A 406 -5.76 -6.71 -29.37
C THR A 406 -6.64 -6.94 -30.59
N VAL A 407 -7.95 -6.67 -30.45
CA VAL A 407 -8.97 -6.90 -31.49
C VAL A 407 -8.71 -6.04 -32.71
N THR A 408 -8.46 -4.75 -32.48
CA THR A 408 -8.06 -3.76 -33.50
C THR A 408 -6.94 -2.88 -32.93
N PRO A 409 -6.27 -2.04 -33.75
CA PRO A 409 -5.32 -1.05 -33.21
C PRO A 409 -5.92 -0.14 -32.14
N HIS A 410 -7.24 0.08 -32.17
CA HIS A 410 -7.96 0.96 -31.25
C HIS A 410 -8.64 0.23 -30.09
N LEU A 411 -8.90 -1.07 -30.19
CA LEU A 411 -9.67 -1.83 -29.20
C LEU A 411 -8.87 -3.02 -28.70
N SER A 412 -8.65 -3.09 -27.39
CA SER A 412 -8.12 -4.28 -26.72
C SER A 412 -9.10 -4.75 -25.64
N LEU A 413 -9.21 -6.05 -25.51
CA LEU A 413 -10.04 -6.74 -24.52
C LEU A 413 -9.16 -7.61 -23.63
N VAL A 414 -9.51 -7.71 -22.36
CA VAL A 414 -8.96 -8.71 -21.45
C VAL A 414 -10.10 -9.50 -20.86
N GLY A 415 -10.06 -10.81 -21.02
CA GLY A 415 -10.95 -11.75 -20.37
C GLY A 415 -10.16 -12.71 -19.50
N GLY A 416 -10.65 -13.05 -18.34
CA GLY A 416 -9.98 -14.01 -17.47
C GLY A 416 -10.92 -14.61 -16.44
N VAL A 417 -10.53 -15.79 -15.98
CA VAL A 417 -11.22 -16.48 -14.87
C VAL A 417 -10.19 -17.18 -14.01
N ARG A 418 -10.41 -17.12 -12.72
CA ARG A 418 -9.68 -17.88 -11.72
C ARG A 418 -10.64 -18.72 -10.90
N VAL A 419 -10.24 -19.95 -10.66
CA VAL A 419 -10.93 -20.89 -9.79
C VAL A 419 -9.98 -21.24 -8.64
N ASP A 420 -10.41 -20.98 -7.43
CA ASP A 420 -9.68 -21.29 -6.21
C ASP A 420 -10.44 -22.32 -5.40
N TYR A 421 -9.79 -23.42 -5.03
CA TYR A 421 -10.29 -24.38 -4.05
C TYR A 421 -9.56 -24.16 -2.72
N HIS A 422 -10.32 -23.89 -1.68
CA HIS A 422 -9.80 -23.69 -0.32
C HIS A 422 -10.25 -24.84 0.59
N ASN A 423 -9.34 -25.37 1.39
CA ASN A 423 -9.63 -26.53 2.25
C ASN A 423 -10.74 -26.29 3.28
N ALA A 424 -11.00 -25.05 3.68
CA ALA A 424 -12.05 -24.70 4.65
C ALA A 424 -13.35 -24.21 4.01
N TYR A 425 -13.31 -23.54 2.83
CA TYR A 425 -14.47 -22.84 2.25
C TYR A 425 -14.92 -23.37 0.89
N GLY A 426 -14.25 -24.39 0.37
CA GLY A 426 -14.56 -24.95 -0.94
C GLY A 426 -14.13 -24.03 -2.10
N THR A 427 -14.95 -23.99 -3.14
CA THR A 427 -14.59 -23.35 -4.41
C THR A 427 -15.08 -21.92 -4.52
N ASN A 428 -14.20 -21.02 -4.98
CA ASN A 428 -14.51 -19.64 -5.37
C ASN A 428 -14.12 -19.43 -6.82
N VAL A 429 -14.94 -18.67 -7.55
CA VAL A 429 -14.69 -18.32 -8.96
C VAL A 429 -14.64 -16.80 -9.10
N ALA A 430 -13.58 -16.28 -9.69
CA ALA A 430 -13.36 -14.85 -9.90
C ALA A 430 -13.19 -14.53 -11.39
N PRO A 431 -14.28 -14.23 -12.12
CA PRO A 431 -14.22 -13.76 -13.49
C PRO A 431 -13.79 -12.29 -13.58
N LYS A 432 -13.19 -11.92 -14.71
CA LYS A 432 -12.79 -10.56 -15.05
C LYS A 432 -13.00 -10.31 -16.53
N VAL A 433 -13.51 -9.12 -16.87
CA VAL A 433 -13.58 -8.60 -18.25
C VAL A 433 -13.17 -7.13 -18.20
N ALA A 434 -12.24 -6.76 -19.08
CA ALA A 434 -11.85 -5.36 -19.22
C ALA A 434 -11.68 -5.00 -20.70
N ALA A 435 -11.98 -3.75 -21.04
CA ALA A 435 -11.84 -3.22 -22.39
C ALA A 435 -11.13 -1.88 -22.35
N VAL A 436 -10.29 -1.61 -23.33
CA VAL A 436 -9.73 -0.29 -23.59
C VAL A 436 -10.00 0.08 -25.05
N TRP A 437 -10.65 1.23 -25.23
CA TRP A 437 -10.92 1.80 -26.52
C TRP A 437 -10.18 3.12 -26.70
N ARG A 438 -9.21 3.14 -27.61
CA ARG A 438 -8.34 4.29 -27.89
C ARG A 438 -8.93 5.08 -29.06
N LEU A 439 -9.50 6.23 -28.77
CA LEU A 439 -10.11 7.20 -29.69
C LEU A 439 -9.33 8.51 -29.61
N PHE A 440 -8.05 8.44 -29.83
CA PHE A 440 -7.14 9.54 -29.58
C PHE A 440 -7.71 10.93 -29.94
N PRO A 441 -7.65 11.97 -29.07
CA PRO A 441 -6.91 12.04 -27.79
C PRO A 441 -7.61 11.43 -26.56
N LEU A 442 -8.76 10.78 -26.74
CA LEU A 442 -9.50 10.10 -25.71
C LEU A 442 -9.18 8.61 -25.65
N THR A 443 -9.17 8.07 -24.43
CA THR A 443 -9.15 6.63 -24.19
C THR A 443 -10.25 6.31 -23.16
N LEU A 444 -11.10 5.36 -23.52
CA LEU A 444 -12.16 4.86 -22.63
C LEU A 444 -11.75 3.49 -22.10
N ARG A 445 -11.97 3.26 -20.80
CA ARG A 445 -11.76 1.94 -20.18
C ARG A 445 -13.01 1.50 -19.44
N PHE A 446 -13.36 0.26 -19.62
CA PHE A 446 -14.37 -0.45 -18.85
C PHE A 446 -13.71 -1.63 -18.13
N ASN A 447 -14.07 -1.86 -16.89
CA ASN A 447 -13.61 -3.01 -16.14
C ASN A 447 -14.72 -3.57 -15.27
N TYR A 448 -14.94 -4.87 -15.37
CA TYR A 448 -15.71 -5.68 -14.45
C TYR A 448 -14.81 -6.76 -13.88
N ALA A 449 -14.82 -6.93 -12.56
CA ALA A 449 -14.10 -8.00 -11.91
C ALA A 449 -14.86 -8.46 -10.66
N ALA A 450 -14.99 -9.78 -10.51
CA ALA A 450 -15.38 -10.38 -9.25
C ALA A 450 -14.14 -10.62 -8.39
N GLY A 451 -14.26 -10.32 -7.11
CA GLY A 451 -13.23 -10.55 -6.11
C GLY A 451 -13.76 -11.34 -4.93
N TYR A 452 -12.86 -11.89 -4.17
CA TYR A 452 -13.19 -12.55 -2.92
C TYR A 452 -12.05 -12.41 -1.89
N ARG A 453 -12.38 -12.59 -0.63
CA ARG A 453 -11.43 -12.70 0.48
C ARG A 453 -11.81 -13.86 1.39
N SER A 454 -10.91 -14.80 1.53
CA SER A 454 -11.06 -15.85 2.53
C SER A 454 -10.89 -15.27 3.93
N PRO A 455 -11.67 -15.73 4.93
CA PRO A 455 -11.36 -15.43 6.33
C PRO A 455 -9.93 -15.87 6.66
N ASN A 456 -9.23 -15.07 7.46
CA ASN A 456 -7.90 -15.45 7.92
C ASN A 456 -7.97 -16.35 9.15
N LEU A 457 -6.85 -16.99 9.51
CA LEU A 457 -6.79 -17.92 10.63
C LEU A 457 -7.18 -17.30 11.98
N LYS A 458 -6.99 -15.98 12.13
CA LYS A 458 -7.41 -15.25 13.35
C LYS A 458 -8.92 -15.07 13.39
N GLU A 459 -9.53 -14.65 12.28
CA GLU A 459 -10.99 -14.50 12.19
C GLU A 459 -11.75 -15.82 12.43
N LEU A 460 -11.13 -16.96 12.09
CA LEU A 460 -11.71 -18.27 12.30
C LEU A 460 -11.56 -18.82 13.72
N TYR A 461 -10.34 -18.73 14.26
CA TYR A 461 -9.95 -19.57 15.40
C TYR A 461 -9.58 -18.78 16.65
N MET A 462 -9.55 -17.44 16.63
CA MET A 462 -9.15 -16.65 17.80
C MET A 462 -10.10 -16.90 18.97
N ASN A 463 -9.53 -17.15 20.14
CA ASN A 463 -10.19 -17.22 21.42
C ASN A 463 -9.24 -16.61 22.45
N TRP A 464 -9.28 -15.29 22.53
CA TRP A 464 -8.22 -14.55 23.20
C TRP A 464 -8.77 -13.47 24.13
N ASP A 465 -8.30 -13.51 25.37
CA ASP A 465 -8.45 -12.43 26.34
C ASP A 465 -7.46 -11.29 26.02
N HIS A 466 -7.99 -10.16 25.60
CA HIS A 466 -7.19 -8.97 25.34
C HIS A 466 -6.86 -8.25 26.64
N LEU A 467 -5.90 -8.78 27.41
CA LEU A 467 -5.36 -8.23 28.64
C LEU A 467 -6.43 -7.95 29.74
N GLY A 468 -7.45 -8.79 29.83
CA GLY A 468 -8.56 -8.61 30.76
C GLY A 468 -9.54 -7.49 30.39
N MET A 469 -9.34 -6.82 29.26
CA MET A 469 -10.22 -5.75 28.79
C MET A 469 -11.46 -6.29 28.09
N PHE A 470 -11.27 -7.25 27.17
CA PHE A 470 -12.32 -7.89 26.40
C PHE A 470 -11.85 -9.18 25.77
N MET A 471 -12.79 -10.05 25.45
CA MET A 471 -12.55 -11.30 24.71
C MET A 471 -12.73 -11.10 23.21
N ILE A 472 -11.90 -11.78 22.40
CA ILE A 472 -12.05 -11.85 20.95
C ILE A 472 -12.35 -13.31 20.56
N TYR A 473 -13.49 -13.51 19.91
CA TYR A 473 -13.92 -14.82 19.44
C TYR A 473 -13.92 -14.90 17.93
N GLY A 474 -13.16 -15.85 17.40
CA GLY A 474 -13.23 -16.29 16.01
C GLY A 474 -14.54 -17.03 15.72
N ASN A 475 -14.77 -17.32 14.45
CA ASN A 475 -15.95 -18.05 14.02
C ASN A 475 -15.59 -18.97 12.83
N GLU A 476 -15.59 -20.27 13.08
CA GLU A 476 -15.26 -21.28 12.06
C GLU A 476 -16.32 -21.36 10.93
N ASN A 477 -17.52 -20.84 11.15
CA ASN A 477 -18.62 -20.82 10.17
C ASN A 477 -18.59 -19.59 9.23
N LEU A 478 -17.52 -18.78 9.26
CA LEU A 478 -17.40 -17.65 8.36
C LEU A 478 -17.34 -18.09 6.91
N LYS A 479 -18.10 -17.38 6.07
CA LYS A 479 -18.03 -17.51 4.61
C LYS A 479 -17.02 -16.52 4.05
N PRO A 480 -16.40 -16.80 2.89
CA PRO A 480 -15.60 -15.83 2.18
C PRO A 480 -16.41 -14.58 1.83
N GLU A 481 -15.81 -13.41 2.03
CA GLU A 481 -16.35 -12.18 1.48
C GLU A 481 -16.29 -12.22 -0.05
N ARG A 482 -17.26 -11.65 -0.73
CA ARG A 482 -17.31 -11.54 -2.19
C ARG A 482 -17.61 -10.11 -2.60
N ASN A 483 -17.10 -9.71 -3.74
CA ASN A 483 -17.49 -8.44 -4.34
C ASN A 483 -17.61 -8.54 -5.86
N HIS A 484 -18.43 -7.63 -6.40
CA HIS A 484 -18.51 -7.33 -7.83
C HIS A 484 -18.13 -5.87 -8.02
N TYR A 485 -17.02 -5.65 -8.69
CA TYR A 485 -16.49 -4.33 -8.99
C TYR A 485 -16.74 -3.96 -10.44
N LEU A 486 -17.29 -2.77 -10.67
CA LEU A 486 -17.50 -2.17 -11.99
C LEU A 486 -16.84 -0.79 -12.01
N SER A 487 -16.13 -0.46 -13.08
CA SER A 487 -15.62 0.90 -13.29
C SER A 487 -15.64 1.30 -14.76
N LEU A 488 -15.85 2.60 -14.97
CA LEU A 488 -15.74 3.27 -16.26
C LEU A 488 -14.79 4.45 -16.12
N SER A 489 -13.83 4.56 -17.04
CA SER A 489 -12.85 5.64 -17.06
C SER A 489 -12.80 6.31 -18.41
N ALA A 490 -12.58 7.62 -18.38
CA ALA A 490 -12.22 8.42 -19.53
C ALA A 490 -10.86 9.08 -19.28
N GLU A 491 -9.97 8.98 -20.24
CA GLU A 491 -8.62 9.53 -20.22
C GLU A 491 -8.42 10.42 -21.44
N PHE A 492 -7.86 11.59 -21.22
CA PHE A 492 -7.52 12.57 -22.26
C PHE A 492 -6.03 12.87 -22.19
N VAL A 493 -5.37 12.84 -23.36
CA VAL A 493 -3.93 13.12 -23.46
C VAL A 493 -3.69 14.16 -24.55
N SER A 494 -3.04 15.25 -24.18
CA SER A 494 -2.50 16.26 -25.08
C SER A 494 -1.05 16.59 -24.71
N GLU A 495 -0.41 17.45 -25.44
CA GLU A 495 0.95 17.89 -25.13
C GLU A 495 1.06 18.61 -23.76
N TYR A 496 0.00 19.30 -23.33
CA TYR A 496 0.00 20.13 -22.13
C TYR A 496 -0.79 19.54 -20.97
N VAL A 497 -1.72 18.63 -21.24
CA VAL A 497 -2.65 18.10 -20.25
C VAL A 497 -2.82 16.60 -20.41
N TYR A 498 -2.65 15.90 -19.32
CA TYR A 498 -3.15 14.56 -19.11
C TYR A 498 -4.26 14.62 -18.06
N ALA A 499 -5.42 14.08 -18.36
CA ALA A 499 -6.54 14.03 -17.44
C ALA A 499 -7.21 12.66 -17.49
N MET A 500 -7.55 12.11 -16.34
CA MET A 500 -8.29 10.85 -16.19
C MET A 500 -9.38 11.03 -15.15
N ALA A 501 -10.58 10.57 -15.45
CA ALA A 501 -11.68 10.46 -14.51
C ALA A 501 -12.24 9.05 -14.52
N THR A 502 -12.57 8.52 -13.35
CA THR A 502 -13.10 7.17 -13.16
C THR A 502 -14.25 7.19 -12.19
N GLY A 503 -15.40 6.62 -12.60
CA GLY A 503 -16.48 6.26 -11.70
C GLY A 503 -16.45 4.75 -11.42
N TYR A 504 -16.77 4.34 -10.19
CA TYR A 504 -16.80 2.94 -9.82
C TYR A 504 -17.90 2.62 -8.81
N VAL A 505 -18.30 1.35 -8.81
CA VAL A 505 -19.17 0.77 -7.80
C VAL A 505 -18.68 -0.62 -7.42
N ASN A 506 -18.77 -0.94 -6.15
CA ASN A 506 -18.31 -2.18 -5.57
C ASN A 506 -19.41 -2.74 -4.66
N PHE A 507 -20.00 -3.86 -5.08
CA PHE A 507 -21.07 -4.55 -4.35
C PHE A 507 -20.46 -5.69 -3.54
N PHE A 508 -20.53 -5.59 -2.23
CA PHE A 508 -20.07 -6.62 -1.30
C PHE A 508 -21.19 -7.52 -0.82
N SER A 509 -20.91 -8.79 -0.65
CA SER A 509 -21.71 -9.76 0.07
C SER A 509 -20.86 -10.52 1.08
N ASP A 510 -21.50 -11.00 2.15
CA ASP A 510 -20.87 -11.78 3.23
C ASP A 510 -19.64 -11.08 3.86
N LYS A 511 -19.66 -9.75 3.97
CA LYS A 511 -18.53 -8.99 4.53
C LYS A 511 -18.24 -9.42 5.97
N ILE A 512 -16.97 -9.70 6.30
CA ILE A 512 -16.57 -10.15 7.64
C ILE A 512 -16.28 -8.93 8.50
N GLU A 513 -17.01 -8.79 9.59
CA GLU A 513 -16.83 -7.72 10.56
C GLU A 513 -16.76 -8.27 11.99
N GLY A 514 -15.97 -7.60 12.83
CA GLY A 514 -15.99 -7.81 14.27
C GLY A 514 -17.11 -6.99 14.91
N LEU A 515 -18.05 -7.65 15.53
CA LEU A 515 -19.18 -7.02 16.18
C LEU A 515 -19.04 -7.12 17.70
N TRP A 516 -19.18 -6.00 18.37
CA TRP A 516 -19.15 -5.94 19.82
C TRP A 516 -20.47 -6.41 20.42
N THR A 517 -20.36 -7.22 21.48
CA THR A 517 -21.48 -7.75 22.27
C THR A 517 -21.11 -7.67 23.76
N ASN A 518 -22.08 -7.99 24.63
CA ASN A 518 -21.88 -8.06 26.06
C ASN A 518 -21.23 -6.78 26.65
N ASN A 519 -21.86 -5.61 26.37
CA ASN A 519 -21.36 -4.31 26.83
C ASN A 519 -19.89 -4.04 26.45
N GLN A 520 -19.53 -4.31 25.19
CA GLN A 520 -18.18 -4.19 24.64
C GLN A 520 -17.12 -5.07 25.32
N LYS A 521 -17.53 -6.13 25.99
CA LYS A 521 -16.61 -7.09 26.60
C LYS A 521 -16.24 -8.23 25.68
N GLU A 522 -16.98 -8.40 24.57
CA GLU A 522 -16.74 -9.47 23.59
C GLU A 522 -16.80 -8.94 22.19
N LEU A 523 -15.83 -9.33 21.36
CA LEU A 523 -15.77 -9.09 19.92
C LEU A 523 -15.97 -10.41 19.20
N HIS A 524 -17.03 -10.54 18.41
CA HIS A 524 -17.33 -11.74 17.62
C HIS A 524 -17.22 -11.45 16.13
N TYR A 525 -16.48 -12.28 15.40
CA TYR A 525 -16.44 -12.21 13.94
C TYR A 525 -17.67 -12.82 13.31
N ARG A 526 -18.34 -12.08 12.42
CA ARG A 526 -19.55 -12.52 11.69
C ARG A 526 -19.54 -12.00 10.26
N ASN A 527 -20.24 -12.74 9.36
CA ASN A 527 -20.60 -12.20 8.07
C ASN A 527 -21.77 -11.22 8.21
N VAL A 528 -21.63 -10.00 7.73
CA VAL A 528 -22.71 -9.02 7.57
C VAL A 528 -23.23 -9.09 6.14
N SER A 529 -24.54 -8.78 5.93
CA SER A 529 -25.25 -9.21 4.73
C SER A 529 -24.74 -8.61 3.43
N SER A 530 -24.69 -7.30 3.32
CA SER A 530 -24.23 -6.62 2.09
C SER A 530 -23.76 -5.20 2.36
N ALA A 531 -22.89 -4.71 1.51
CA ALA A 531 -22.47 -3.31 1.52
C ALA A 531 -22.19 -2.86 0.09
N THR A 532 -22.51 -1.60 -0.22
CA THR A 532 -22.18 -1.00 -1.51
C THR A 532 -21.25 0.17 -1.28
N LEU A 533 -20.08 0.13 -1.91
CA LEU A 533 -19.15 1.25 -1.96
C LEU A 533 -19.10 1.79 -3.37
N SER A 534 -19.42 3.07 -3.55
CA SER A 534 -19.31 3.74 -4.84
C SER A 534 -18.50 5.01 -4.70
N GLY A 535 -17.95 5.47 -5.80
CA GLY A 535 -17.16 6.68 -5.79
C GLY A 535 -16.69 7.08 -7.17
N ALA A 536 -15.99 8.21 -7.19
CA ALA A 536 -15.31 8.69 -8.38
C ALA A 536 -13.96 9.26 -7.99
N TYR A 537 -12.97 9.10 -8.84
CA TYR A 537 -11.70 9.77 -8.69
C TYR A 537 -11.22 10.35 -10.02
N ALA A 538 -10.43 11.41 -9.92
CA ALA A 538 -9.84 12.08 -11.05
C ALA A 538 -8.36 12.38 -10.79
N ASN A 539 -7.55 12.30 -11.84
CA ASN A 539 -6.16 12.71 -11.84
C ASN A 539 -5.93 13.64 -13.04
N VAL A 540 -5.32 14.78 -12.80
CA VAL A 540 -4.96 15.74 -13.83
C VAL A 540 -3.50 16.12 -13.67
N ARG A 541 -2.74 16.06 -14.76
CA ARG A 541 -1.36 16.54 -14.84
C ARG A 541 -1.29 17.60 -15.90
N ILE A 542 -0.76 18.75 -15.55
CA ILE A 542 -0.69 19.91 -16.41
C ILE A 542 0.78 20.34 -16.54
N ASN A 543 1.23 20.56 -17.78
CA ASN A 543 2.41 21.33 -18.05
C ASN A 543 1.96 22.70 -18.64
N PRO A 544 2.07 23.82 -17.92
CA PRO A 544 1.50 25.11 -18.34
C PRO A 544 2.33 25.82 -19.44
N GLY A 545 3.09 25.06 -20.24
CA GLY A 545 3.97 25.62 -21.27
C GLY A 545 5.37 26.01 -20.76
N VAL A 546 5.59 25.93 -19.45
CA VAL A 546 6.91 26.16 -18.86
C VAL A 546 7.69 24.86 -18.84
N ARG A 547 8.90 24.89 -19.36
CA ARG A 547 9.75 23.71 -19.44
C ARG A 547 9.99 23.10 -18.05
N ASN A 548 9.73 21.81 -17.90
CA ASN A 548 9.91 21.04 -16.67
C ASN A 548 9.10 21.54 -15.45
N LEU A 549 8.02 22.31 -15.67
CA LEU A 549 7.04 22.62 -14.63
C LEU A 549 5.83 21.71 -14.83
N PHE A 550 5.47 20.96 -13.79
CA PHE A 550 4.30 20.10 -13.77
C PHE A 550 3.43 20.39 -12.56
N LEU A 551 2.13 20.49 -12.80
CA LEU A 551 1.12 20.54 -11.77
C LEU A 551 0.35 19.22 -11.77
N HIS A 552 0.20 18.61 -10.62
CA HIS A 552 -0.56 17.38 -10.42
C HIS A 552 -1.73 17.67 -9.48
N LEU A 553 -2.91 17.37 -9.92
CA LEU A 553 -4.14 17.49 -9.15
C LEU A 553 -4.84 16.15 -9.12
N SER A 554 -5.28 15.72 -7.96
CA SER A 554 -6.11 14.53 -7.86
C SER A 554 -7.21 14.73 -6.82
N ALA A 555 -8.34 14.12 -7.08
CA ALA A 555 -9.47 14.13 -6.18
C ALA A 555 -10.12 12.75 -6.14
N ASN A 556 -10.65 12.38 -4.98
CA ASN A 556 -11.46 11.18 -4.78
C ASN A 556 -12.70 11.57 -4.00
N CYS A 557 -13.86 11.16 -4.52
CA CYS A 557 -15.15 11.29 -3.87
C CYS A 557 -15.70 9.89 -3.58
N LEU A 558 -16.07 9.64 -2.33
CA LEU A 558 -16.57 8.37 -1.85
C LEU A 558 -17.99 8.53 -1.29
N PHE A 559 -18.89 7.67 -1.72
CA PHE A 559 -20.25 7.60 -1.21
C PHE A 559 -20.33 6.44 -0.21
N PRO A 560 -20.38 6.75 1.10
CA PRO A 560 -20.35 5.75 2.14
C PRO A 560 -21.56 4.83 2.10
N SER A 561 -21.30 3.53 2.25
CA SER A 561 -22.31 2.54 2.52
C SER A 561 -22.68 2.53 4.00
N ARG A 562 -23.94 2.27 4.30
CA ARG A 562 -24.43 1.99 5.64
C ARG A 562 -24.96 0.56 5.66
N THR A 563 -24.63 -0.19 6.70
CA THR A 563 -25.20 -1.51 6.97
C THR A 563 -26.15 -1.38 8.14
N ASP A 564 -27.41 -1.77 7.96
CA ASP A 564 -28.46 -1.65 8.97
C ASP A 564 -28.63 -0.22 9.54
N GLY A 565 -28.44 0.80 8.66
CA GLY A 565 -28.53 2.20 9.04
C GLY A 565 -27.31 2.77 9.77
N VAL A 566 -26.30 1.95 10.09
CA VAL A 566 -25.10 2.32 10.85
C VAL A 566 -23.87 2.37 9.94
N GLN A 567 -23.10 3.44 10.04
CA GLN A 567 -21.83 3.61 9.34
C GLN A 567 -20.68 3.27 10.28
N LEU A 568 -20.16 2.05 10.19
CA LEU A 568 -19.14 1.52 11.09
C LEU A 568 -17.70 1.91 10.70
N THR A 569 -17.46 2.29 9.45
CA THR A 569 -16.11 2.58 8.94
C THR A 569 -15.93 4.08 8.70
N ALA A 570 -14.91 4.66 9.32
CA ALA A 570 -14.58 6.07 9.15
C ALA A 570 -13.74 6.31 7.90
N TYR A 571 -14.28 7.02 6.91
CA TYR A 571 -13.55 7.47 5.73
C TYR A 571 -13.94 8.89 5.32
N SER A 572 -13.02 9.60 4.68
CA SER A 572 -13.31 10.92 4.13
C SER A 572 -14.15 10.78 2.86
N ARG A 573 -15.27 11.51 2.79
CA ARG A 573 -16.09 11.56 1.56
C ARG A 573 -15.36 12.22 0.41
N LEU A 574 -14.51 13.20 0.71
CA LEU A 574 -13.70 13.92 -0.27
C LEU A 574 -12.26 13.92 0.20
N SER A 575 -11.35 13.59 -0.68
CA SER A 575 -9.90 13.68 -0.48
C SER A 575 -9.23 14.04 -1.79
N GLY A 576 -8.01 14.55 -1.73
CA GLY A 576 -7.28 14.90 -2.94
C GLY A 576 -5.82 15.22 -2.65
N ASN A 577 -5.04 15.31 -3.72
CA ASN A 577 -3.66 15.74 -3.66
C ASN A 577 -3.41 16.86 -4.67
N VAL A 578 -2.59 17.81 -4.28
CA VAL A 578 -2.10 18.90 -5.12
C VAL A 578 -0.58 18.86 -5.08
N ARG A 579 0.08 18.92 -6.22
CA ARG A 579 1.53 18.99 -6.27
C ARG A 579 2.00 19.87 -7.42
N ALA A 580 3.01 20.68 -7.13
CA ALA A 580 3.80 21.42 -8.11
C ALA A 580 5.23 20.89 -8.08
N GLU A 581 5.77 20.59 -9.26
CA GLU A 581 7.15 20.14 -9.45
C GLU A 581 7.81 21.00 -10.51
N TYR A 582 8.96 21.60 -10.18
CA TYR A 582 9.71 22.42 -11.10
C TYR A 582 11.19 22.03 -11.10
N ALA A 583 11.68 21.57 -12.24
CA ALA A 583 13.09 21.23 -12.44
C ALA A 583 13.77 22.26 -13.33
N PHE A 584 14.86 22.84 -12.85
CA PHE A 584 15.64 23.84 -13.57
C PHE A 584 17.14 23.65 -13.39
N THR A 585 17.91 24.35 -14.23
CA THR A 585 19.37 24.32 -14.20
C THR A 585 19.89 25.72 -13.99
N LEU A 586 20.79 25.90 -13.02
CA LEU A 586 21.53 27.15 -12.79
C LEU A 586 23.02 26.88 -13.04
N GLY A 587 23.53 27.36 -14.17
CA GLY A 587 24.87 26.99 -14.65
C GLY A 587 24.95 25.47 -14.95
N ARG A 588 25.81 24.76 -14.21
CA ARG A 588 25.96 23.28 -14.30
C ARG A 588 25.20 22.54 -13.22
N GLN A 589 24.46 23.25 -12.37
CA GLN A 589 23.78 22.68 -11.21
C GLN A 589 22.31 22.44 -11.55
N HIS A 590 21.80 21.26 -11.17
CA HIS A 590 20.41 20.89 -11.40
C HIS A 590 19.64 20.94 -10.09
N PHE A 591 18.49 21.56 -10.13
CA PHE A 591 17.58 21.70 -8.99
C PHE A 591 16.20 21.16 -9.34
N THR A 592 15.55 20.53 -8.38
CA THR A 592 14.13 20.15 -8.44
C THR A 592 13.44 20.68 -7.20
N LEU A 593 12.41 21.49 -7.38
CA LEU A 593 11.54 21.99 -6.32
C LEU A 593 10.24 21.19 -6.34
N ASN A 594 9.80 20.73 -5.19
CA ASN A 594 8.49 20.08 -5.03
C ASN A 594 7.73 20.76 -3.89
N LEU A 595 6.46 21.06 -4.14
CA LEU A 595 5.48 21.45 -3.14
C LEU A 595 4.28 20.54 -3.31
N GLY A 596 3.94 19.78 -2.28
CA GLY A 596 2.82 18.83 -2.31
C GLY A 596 1.90 18.99 -1.12
N GLY A 597 0.61 18.86 -1.34
CA GLY A 597 -0.43 18.87 -0.31
C GLY A 597 -1.38 17.70 -0.46
N SER A 598 -1.62 16.96 0.63
CA SER A 598 -2.67 15.96 0.74
C SER A 598 -3.84 16.54 1.53
N LEU A 599 -5.04 16.50 0.96
CA LEU A 599 -6.27 17.09 1.47
C LEU A 599 -7.21 15.97 1.91
N PHE A 600 -7.66 16.00 3.15
CA PHE A 600 -8.58 15.01 3.72
C PHE A 600 -9.83 15.70 4.20
N GLY A 601 -10.97 15.36 3.62
CA GLY A 601 -12.28 15.82 4.08
C GLY A 601 -12.64 15.26 5.46
N GLY A 602 -13.58 15.88 6.12
CA GLY A 602 -14.08 15.42 7.41
C GLY A 602 -14.66 14.01 7.33
N LYS A 603 -14.46 13.24 8.40
CA LYS A 603 -14.99 11.88 8.55
C LYS A 603 -16.18 11.89 9.49
N ARG A 604 -17.19 11.05 9.21
CA ARG A 604 -18.33 10.78 10.09
C ARG A 604 -18.51 9.28 10.17
N TYR A 605 -18.74 8.77 11.36
CA TYR A 605 -18.97 7.35 11.59
C TYR A 605 -19.70 7.16 12.92
N ASP A 606 -20.45 6.07 13.01
CA ASP A 606 -21.25 5.77 14.18
C ASP A 606 -20.42 4.92 15.17
N VAL A 607 -20.36 5.34 16.42
CA VAL A 607 -19.63 4.67 17.47
C VAL A 607 -20.64 4.22 18.55
N LEU A 608 -20.53 2.96 18.95
CA LEU A 608 -21.28 2.46 20.09
C LEU A 608 -20.71 3.08 21.37
N GLY A 609 -21.53 3.76 22.15
CA GLY A 609 -21.15 4.38 23.39
C GLY A 609 -22.22 4.15 24.46
N ARG A 610 -21.98 4.69 25.66
CA ARG A 610 -22.90 4.61 26.78
C ARG A 610 -23.46 5.99 27.09
N VAL A 611 -24.72 6.01 27.46
CA VAL A 611 -25.44 7.21 27.85
C VAL A 611 -26.42 6.88 28.97
N GLU A 612 -26.57 7.80 29.93
CA GLU A 612 -27.53 7.65 30.99
C GLU A 612 -28.91 8.12 30.52
N VAL A 613 -29.90 7.22 30.60
CA VAL A 613 -31.29 7.49 30.27
C VAL A 613 -32.16 7.06 31.40
N GLY A 614 -32.83 8.04 32.09
CA GLY A 614 -33.69 7.76 33.23
C GLY A 614 -33.00 7.09 34.40
N GLY A 615 -31.74 7.45 34.70
CA GLY A 615 -30.95 6.88 35.78
C GLY A 615 -30.35 5.49 35.49
N LYS A 616 -30.41 5.02 34.22
CA LYS A 616 -29.83 3.76 33.79
C LYS A 616 -28.85 3.99 32.64
N GLU A 617 -27.69 3.35 32.72
CA GLU A 617 -26.72 3.36 31.65
C GLU A 617 -27.19 2.41 30.50
N VAL A 618 -27.32 2.97 29.30
CA VAL A 618 -27.74 2.22 28.13
C VAL A 618 -26.74 2.37 26.99
N GLU A 619 -26.60 1.36 26.16
CA GLU A 619 -25.77 1.40 24.96
C GLU A 619 -26.57 1.97 23.78
N ALA A 620 -25.95 2.92 23.07
CA ALA A 620 -26.50 3.50 21.84
C ALA A 620 -25.38 4.02 20.94
N TYR A 621 -25.67 4.08 19.65
CA TYR A 621 -24.77 4.71 18.69
C TYR A 621 -24.84 6.25 18.78
N TYR A 622 -23.67 6.89 18.72
CA TYR A 622 -23.54 8.31 18.49
C TYR A 622 -22.66 8.59 17.27
N GLU A 623 -22.93 9.68 16.59
CA GLU A 623 -22.11 10.10 15.44
C GLU A 623 -20.80 10.73 15.94
N SER A 624 -19.70 10.12 15.61
CA SER A 624 -18.35 10.67 15.79
C SER A 624 -17.89 11.43 14.54
N ARG A 625 -17.23 12.57 14.76
CA ARG A 625 -16.76 13.46 13.67
C ARG A 625 -15.30 13.76 13.85
N SER A 626 -14.56 13.65 12.75
CA SER A 626 -13.18 14.18 12.67
C SER A 626 -13.17 15.34 11.67
N PRO A 627 -12.53 16.47 11.96
CA PRO A 627 -12.48 17.62 11.06
C PRO A 627 -11.71 17.31 9.77
N ALA A 628 -11.94 18.11 8.74
CA ALA A 628 -11.09 18.12 7.56
C ALA A 628 -9.71 18.68 7.90
N TYR A 629 -8.67 18.18 7.23
CA TYR A 629 -7.30 18.66 7.42
C TYR A 629 -6.49 18.53 6.14
N SER A 630 -5.32 19.17 6.11
CA SER A 630 -4.36 19.02 5.02
C SER A 630 -2.93 18.90 5.55
N LEU A 631 -2.13 18.11 4.85
CA LEU A 631 -0.70 17.94 5.13
C LEU A 631 0.09 18.41 3.92
N TRP A 632 0.98 19.37 4.13
CA TRP A 632 1.78 19.96 3.08
C TRP A 632 3.26 19.67 3.30
N ASN A 633 3.96 19.38 2.22
CA ASN A 633 5.38 19.07 2.22
C ASN A 633 6.08 19.88 1.14
N ALA A 634 7.29 20.33 1.43
CA ALA A 634 8.11 21.05 0.48
C ALA A 634 9.52 20.45 0.44
N THR A 635 10.10 20.28 -0.75
CA THR A 635 11.47 19.78 -0.90
C THR A 635 12.23 20.52 -1.97
N VAL A 636 13.54 20.64 -1.75
CA VAL A 636 14.51 21.12 -2.71
C VAL A 636 15.56 20.03 -2.88
N ALA A 637 15.65 19.46 -4.08
CA ALA A 637 16.71 18.52 -4.44
C ALA A 637 17.73 19.22 -5.33
N TRP A 638 19.01 19.08 -4.97
CA TRP A 638 20.15 19.62 -5.68
C TRP A 638 21.07 18.49 -6.14
N ARG A 639 21.45 18.50 -7.41
CA ARG A 639 22.41 17.55 -8.01
C ARG A 639 23.69 18.29 -8.39
N PRO A 640 24.69 18.39 -7.49
CA PRO A 640 25.98 19.04 -7.78
C PRO A 640 26.79 18.25 -8.81
N MET A 641 26.62 16.95 -8.87
CA MET A 641 27.23 16.05 -9.84
C MET A 641 26.26 14.89 -10.15
N ARG A 642 26.52 14.16 -11.23
CA ARG A 642 25.65 13.05 -11.67
C ARG A 642 25.44 11.97 -10.60
N GLN A 643 26.47 11.76 -9.77
CA GLN A 643 26.50 10.72 -8.75
C GLN A 643 25.87 11.13 -7.42
N LEU A 644 25.77 12.44 -7.13
CA LEU A 644 25.36 12.94 -5.83
C LEU A 644 24.09 13.77 -5.94
N ARG A 645 23.13 13.47 -5.08
CA ARG A 645 21.93 14.29 -4.84
C ARG A 645 21.86 14.67 -3.37
N VAL A 646 21.59 15.93 -3.10
CA VAL A 646 21.32 16.50 -1.79
C VAL A 646 19.87 16.96 -1.76
N THR A 647 19.09 16.52 -0.79
CA THR A 647 17.69 16.94 -0.63
C THR A 647 17.49 17.55 0.74
N LEU A 648 16.89 18.73 0.79
CA LEU A 648 16.39 19.36 2.00
C LEU A 648 14.87 19.44 1.89
N GLY A 649 14.17 19.20 2.99
CA GLY A 649 12.72 19.21 2.97
C GLY A 649 12.09 19.49 4.31
N VAL A 650 10.80 19.78 4.25
CA VAL A 650 9.91 19.99 5.38
C VAL A 650 8.67 19.14 5.18
N ASP A 651 8.42 18.23 6.10
CA ASP A 651 7.16 17.50 6.20
C ASP A 651 6.21 18.23 7.14
N ASN A 652 4.89 18.16 6.86
CA ASN A 652 3.85 18.86 7.59
C ASN A 652 4.16 20.37 7.76
N LEU A 653 4.35 21.06 6.64
CA LEU A 653 4.79 22.45 6.55
C LEU A 653 3.99 23.41 7.45
N PHE A 654 2.69 23.19 7.60
CA PHE A 654 1.79 24.04 8.41
C PHE A 654 1.61 23.54 9.86
N ASP A 655 2.39 22.55 10.31
CA ASP A 655 2.40 22.04 11.68
C ASP A 655 1.04 21.54 12.17
N TYR A 656 0.31 20.84 11.31
CA TYR A 656 -1.00 20.31 11.65
C TYR A 656 -0.91 19.24 12.74
N HIS A 657 -1.79 19.34 13.72
CA HIS A 657 -2.01 18.34 14.77
C HIS A 657 -3.51 18.09 14.93
N ALA A 658 -3.89 16.82 15.07
CA ALA A 658 -5.28 16.49 15.34
C ALA A 658 -5.71 17.02 16.72
N GLY A 659 -6.92 17.58 16.81
CA GLY A 659 -7.47 18.08 18.06
C GLY A 659 -7.91 16.96 19.00
N ILE A 660 -8.38 15.84 18.43
CA ILE A 660 -8.80 14.64 19.17
C ILE A 660 -8.08 13.44 18.56
N ILE A 661 -7.46 12.64 19.41
CA ILE A 661 -6.73 11.45 19.00
C ILE A 661 -7.64 10.22 19.15
N ASN A 662 -7.91 9.57 18.04
CA ASN A 662 -8.62 8.30 17.97
C ASN A 662 -8.08 7.45 16.80
N PHE A 663 -8.59 6.24 16.61
CA PHE A 663 -8.13 5.31 15.58
C PHE A 663 -8.23 5.84 14.13
N ASN A 664 -8.88 6.98 13.92
CA ASN A 664 -9.18 7.52 12.58
C ASN A 664 -8.59 8.91 12.35
N THR A 665 -7.74 9.40 13.24
CA THR A 665 -7.10 10.72 13.16
C THR A 665 -5.65 10.60 12.71
N TYR A 666 -5.11 11.72 12.23
CA TYR A 666 -3.68 11.84 11.92
C TYR A 666 -2.86 11.82 13.21
N THR A 667 -1.83 11.00 13.24
CA THR A 667 -0.97 10.78 14.42
C THR A 667 0.49 11.20 14.21
N GLY A 668 0.77 12.01 13.20
CA GLY A 668 2.14 12.49 12.95
C GLY A 668 2.64 13.49 14.01
N PRO A 669 3.98 13.63 14.17
CA PRO A 669 4.60 14.42 15.23
C PRO A 669 4.51 15.95 15.04
N GLY A 670 3.92 16.43 13.94
CA GLY A 670 3.92 17.85 13.56
C GLY A 670 4.93 18.15 12.45
N ARG A 671 5.40 19.40 12.40
CA ARG A 671 6.38 19.84 11.41
C ARG A 671 7.74 19.18 11.63
N SER A 672 8.31 18.60 10.57
CA SER A 672 9.60 17.95 10.57
C SER A 672 10.47 18.46 9.44
N VAL A 673 11.68 18.92 9.76
CA VAL A 673 12.69 19.33 8.77
C VAL A 673 13.67 18.18 8.59
N PHE A 674 14.01 17.85 7.35
CA PHE A 674 14.94 16.76 7.06
C PHE A 674 16.02 17.14 6.03
N GLY A 675 17.11 16.42 6.08
CA GLY A 675 18.15 16.40 5.07
C GLY A 675 18.41 14.97 4.59
N ALA A 676 18.67 14.81 3.30
CA ALA A 676 19.03 13.53 2.71
C ALA A 676 20.19 13.67 1.72
N LEU A 677 21.06 12.66 1.72
CA LEU A 677 22.13 12.51 0.73
C LEU A 677 21.90 11.18 0.00
N HIS A 678 22.02 11.20 -1.30
CA HIS A 678 21.98 10.01 -2.13
C HIS A 678 23.15 10.00 -3.09
N PHE A 679 23.91 8.91 -3.08
CA PHE A 679 25.06 8.69 -3.96
C PHE A 679 24.83 7.43 -4.79
N SER A 680 25.17 7.48 -6.10
CA SER A 680 25.05 6.30 -6.98
C SER A 680 26.07 6.36 -8.14
N ILE A 681 26.71 5.20 -8.40
CA ILE A 681 27.64 4.97 -9.52
C ILE A 681 27.26 3.70 -10.28
#